data_be1259fe26c99a0a5a32fcb6574131a9
#
_entry.id   be1259fe26c99a0a5a32fcb6574131a9
#
_cell.length_a   1.000
_cell.length_b   1.000
_cell.length_c   1.000
_cell.angle_alpha   90.00
_cell.angle_beta   90.00
_cell.angle_gamma   90.00
#
_symmetry.space_group_name_H-M   'P 1'
#
loop_
_entity.id
_entity.type
_entity.pdbx_description
1 polymer ?
#
loop_
_entity_poly.entity_id
_entity_poly.type
_entity_poly.pdbx_seq_one_letter_code
_entity_poly.pdbx_strand_id
1 'polypeptide(L)'
;AGALGGQIAGVQITSTDGTPGAGFNISIRGVGTLTGDASPLYIVDGFEVSDIDYLSNSDIESIQVLKDASSSAIYGARAANGVVLITTKSGKSGKPIVTYNGSATYRKISKTLDLLSPYEFVKLQGEVKPELLTGYYQEGNDADGTPYRYQSLDDYIGLSGVDWQGETFNPTWSQDHNFSLMGGSDNTKYNASFSRYIENGIFKNSGFDKTTAKFRLDQKINKKVSFNVTVNYAQTNRKGTGTSGDSGRFNMLAQILSARPTGGLKLTDEALLESAIDPEMLETGESLAQVNPVKQTESVTNNKRAEMWSANGALTWEIIKGLTFKTAGTYNTTNNRIDIFYKDGSKEAYRNGQKPYGRTQMGRDVRWSNNNTLTWKQKIQKHNYDIMLGHEVSYRNSEHLLGEAMDFPFDNLGNNNLGLGAVPSKVESGYSEKMLLSFFARANYSYNNRYLLTATVRADGSTVFSQKNKWGFFPSFSAAWRVSEEEFMKDLDWMSNFKVRFGWGVVGNDRITNYLSMDLYTDNKYGIGNNTVTVLTPKQLKNSDLKWEGSSTVNLGLDLGFFDNRLNLTADFFIKNTKDLLLAQSLAHATGFSSQWQNIGKIQNKGIELSLSSTNIQTKDFNWQTNFNISFIKNTLEALSSGEQYRLARSGFDSNFTGDDYIAKVGESLGLIYGYEFDGIYQADDFYTNTNGQLVLKEGITDNTRYSGGVKPGVVKYKDQDGDGKITTADRTVIGNAMPKWFGGITNTLEYKGIDFSFMFQFNYGNDIYNATRLYATQSRSSRRNMLAEVADRWSPTNASNLVPSYDGYITNDVYSRFVEDGSFLRLKNITLGYTLPQKWTSKFYVSKPVSYTHLRAHETSLHLV
;
A
#
# COMPACT_ATOMS: atom_id res chain seq x y z
N ALA A 1 -6.80 3.51 -8.44
CA ALA A 1 -5.82 2.41 -8.51
C ALA A 1 -6.48 1.06 -8.25
N GLY A 2 -7.24 0.89 -7.18
CA GLY A 2 -7.89 -0.37 -6.81
C GLY A 2 -8.71 -1.05 -7.93
N ALA A 3 -9.33 -0.27 -8.81
CA ALA A 3 -10.09 -0.80 -9.95
C ALA A 3 -9.22 -1.57 -10.97
N LEU A 4 -7.92 -1.27 -11.04
CA LEU A 4 -7.00 -1.92 -11.99
C LEU A 4 -6.50 -3.30 -11.51
N GLY A 5 -6.65 -3.61 -10.22
CA GLY A 5 -6.18 -4.89 -9.66
C GLY A 5 -6.85 -6.09 -10.34
N GLY A 6 -6.05 -7.00 -10.88
CA GLY A 6 -6.50 -8.17 -11.64
C GLY A 6 -6.97 -7.88 -13.08
N GLN A 7 -6.83 -6.63 -13.60
CA GLN A 7 -7.21 -6.31 -14.97
C GLN A 7 -6.04 -6.25 -15.95
N ILE A 8 -4.82 -6.08 -15.44
CA ILE A 8 -3.63 -5.89 -16.28
C ILE A 8 -2.60 -6.96 -15.91
N ALA A 9 -2.18 -7.77 -16.88
CA ALA A 9 -1.11 -8.74 -16.67
C ALA A 9 0.19 -8.06 -16.22
N GLY A 10 0.91 -8.67 -15.28
CA GLY A 10 2.17 -8.15 -14.73
C GLY A 10 2.01 -7.01 -13.72
N VAL A 11 0.79 -6.60 -13.40
CA VAL A 11 0.49 -5.51 -12.45
C VAL A 11 -0.20 -6.09 -11.21
N GLN A 12 0.49 -6.04 -10.09
CA GLN A 12 -0.05 -6.42 -8.79
C GLN A 12 -0.44 -5.15 -8.03
N ILE A 13 -1.65 -5.11 -7.50
CA ILE A 13 -2.16 -3.99 -6.71
C ILE A 13 -2.68 -4.55 -5.40
N THR A 14 -2.12 -4.06 -4.31
CA THR A 14 -2.52 -4.40 -2.95
C THR A 14 -2.96 -3.15 -2.19
N SER A 15 -4.04 -3.25 -1.42
CA SER A 15 -4.44 -2.20 -0.48
C SER A 15 -3.52 -2.21 0.73
N THR A 16 -3.15 -1.05 1.22
CA THR A 16 -2.33 -0.94 2.44
C THR A 16 -3.17 -1.20 3.69
N ASP A 17 -4.39 -0.68 3.70
CA ASP A 17 -5.39 -0.90 4.75
C ASP A 17 -6.80 -0.58 4.23
N GLY A 18 -7.82 -0.67 5.10
CA GLY A 18 -9.21 -0.33 4.79
C GLY A 18 -9.60 1.11 5.16
N THR A 19 -8.67 1.96 5.54
CA THR A 19 -8.94 3.35 5.93
C THR A 19 -9.44 4.15 4.72
N PRO A 20 -10.49 4.99 4.89
CA PRO A 20 -10.98 5.85 3.82
C PRO A 20 -9.86 6.69 3.18
N GLY A 21 -9.79 6.67 1.85
CA GLY A 21 -8.75 7.37 1.11
C GLY A 21 -7.33 6.80 1.30
N ALA A 22 -7.16 5.55 1.78
CA ALA A 22 -5.87 4.89 1.83
C ALA A 22 -5.30 4.65 0.43
N GLY A 23 -3.98 4.65 0.32
CA GLY A 23 -3.26 4.39 -0.91
C GLY A 23 -3.27 2.91 -1.32
N PHE A 24 -2.73 2.65 -2.50
CA PHE A 24 -2.51 1.31 -3.02
C PHE A 24 -1.03 1.14 -3.34
N ASN A 25 -0.49 -0.02 -3.01
CA ASN A 25 0.82 -0.42 -3.48
C ASN A 25 0.68 -1.05 -4.88
N ILE A 26 1.38 -0.48 -5.86
CA ILE A 26 1.38 -0.97 -7.23
C ILE A 26 2.77 -1.48 -7.55
N SER A 27 2.86 -2.76 -7.92
CA SER A 27 4.09 -3.38 -8.39
C SER A 27 3.92 -3.83 -9.84
N ILE A 28 4.90 -3.49 -10.70
CA ILE A 28 4.90 -3.86 -12.11
C ILE A 28 6.08 -4.77 -12.37
N ARG A 29 5.79 -6.03 -12.78
CA ARG A 29 6.79 -7.07 -13.06
C ARG A 29 7.70 -7.38 -11.86
N GLY A 30 7.12 -7.36 -10.66
CA GLY A 30 7.80 -7.65 -9.40
C GLY A 30 8.58 -6.47 -8.81
N VAL A 31 9.12 -6.68 -7.62
CA VAL A 31 9.89 -5.68 -6.88
C VAL A 31 11.28 -5.54 -7.49
N GLY A 32 11.72 -4.32 -7.78
CA GLY A 32 13.00 -4.02 -8.40
C GLY A 32 14.05 -3.40 -7.48
N THR A 33 13.70 -3.11 -6.23
CA THR A 33 14.60 -2.49 -5.23
C THR A 33 14.31 -3.04 -3.84
N LEU A 34 15.30 -3.01 -2.95
CA LEU A 34 15.16 -3.49 -1.56
C LEU A 34 14.74 -2.37 -0.58
N THR A 35 15.17 -1.15 -0.81
CA THR A 35 14.98 -0.03 0.12
C THR A 35 14.47 1.24 -0.54
N GLY A 36 14.45 1.29 -1.88
CA GLY A 36 13.97 2.42 -2.66
C GLY A 36 12.45 2.41 -2.84
N ASP A 37 11.93 3.53 -3.33
CA ASP A 37 10.53 3.63 -3.76
C ASP A 37 10.28 2.75 -4.99
N ALA A 38 9.51 1.67 -4.81
CA ALA A 38 9.14 0.72 -5.85
C ALA A 38 7.88 1.15 -6.64
N SER A 39 7.27 2.29 -6.33
CA SER A 39 6.07 2.79 -7.01
C SER A 39 6.34 3.09 -8.49
N PRO A 40 5.38 2.88 -9.38
CA PRO A 40 5.50 3.27 -10.79
C PRO A 40 5.54 4.80 -10.94
N LEU A 41 5.99 5.24 -12.09
CA LEU A 41 5.88 6.65 -12.48
C LEU A 41 4.48 6.92 -13.03
N TYR A 42 3.81 7.95 -12.52
CA TYR A 42 2.51 8.36 -13.04
C TYR A 42 2.68 9.50 -14.04
N ILE A 43 2.09 9.33 -15.22
CA ILE A 43 2.04 10.35 -16.28
C ILE A 43 0.58 10.64 -16.61
N VAL A 44 0.14 11.86 -16.38
CA VAL A 44 -1.22 12.31 -16.68
C VAL A 44 -1.18 13.32 -17.81
N ASP A 45 -1.87 13.04 -18.92
CA ASP A 45 -1.90 13.87 -20.14
C ASP A 45 -0.50 14.25 -20.68
N GLY A 46 0.50 13.37 -20.44
CA GLY A 46 1.89 13.59 -20.85
C GLY A 46 2.78 14.28 -19.82
N PHE A 47 2.29 14.57 -18.63
CA PHE A 47 3.03 15.22 -17.55
C PHE A 47 3.19 14.33 -16.34
N GLU A 48 4.36 14.34 -15.74
CA GLU A 48 4.64 13.60 -14.52
C GLU A 48 3.92 14.20 -13.30
N VAL A 49 3.34 13.29 -12.50
CA VAL A 49 2.70 13.62 -11.22
C VAL A 49 3.18 12.68 -10.12
N SER A 50 3.11 13.11 -8.86
CA SER A 50 3.52 12.30 -7.71
C SER A 50 2.56 11.17 -7.39
N ASP A 51 1.28 11.46 -7.53
CA ASP A 51 0.17 10.57 -7.25
C ASP A 51 -1.01 10.91 -8.16
N ILE A 52 -2.05 10.13 -8.10
CA ILE A 52 -3.26 10.31 -8.92
C ILE A 52 -4.50 10.60 -8.07
N ASP A 53 -4.33 10.89 -6.80
CA ASP A 53 -5.43 11.08 -5.86
C ASP A 53 -6.23 12.35 -6.17
N TYR A 54 -5.63 13.30 -6.88
CA TYR A 54 -6.29 14.51 -7.34
C TYR A 54 -7.26 14.29 -8.51
N LEU A 55 -7.21 13.14 -9.18
CA LEU A 55 -8.10 12.86 -10.31
C LEU A 55 -9.45 12.32 -9.85
N SER A 56 -10.51 12.75 -10.50
CA SER A 56 -11.79 12.04 -10.46
C SER A 56 -11.75 10.82 -11.39
N ASN A 57 -12.26 9.68 -10.94
CA ASN A 57 -12.37 8.49 -11.78
C ASN A 57 -13.19 8.76 -13.05
N SER A 58 -14.21 9.61 -12.95
CA SER A 58 -15.07 10.00 -14.06
C SER A 58 -14.35 10.83 -15.13
N ASP A 59 -13.21 11.46 -14.81
CA ASP A 59 -12.43 12.26 -15.75
C ASP A 59 -11.41 11.43 -16.55
N ILE A 60 -11.20 10.17 -16.17
CA ILE A 60 -10.25 9.29 -16.85
C ILE A 60 -10.89 8.75 -18.14
N GLU A 61 -10.17 8.85 -19.24
CA GLU A 61 -10.54 8.26 -20.53
C GLU A 61 -9.88 6.89 -20.71
N SER A 62 -8.57 6.80 -20.41
CA SER A 62 -7.82 5.55 -20.54
C SER A 62 -6.65 5.49 -19.56
N ILE A 63 -6.27 4.26 -19.19
CA ILE A 63 -5.08 3.96 -18.42
C ILE A 63 -4.28 2.92 -19.19
N GLN A 64 -2.99 3.18 -19.37
CA GLN A 64 -2.05 2.27 -20.01
C GLN A 64 -0.85 2.07 -19.11
N VAL A 65 -0.29 0.87 -19.07
CA VAL A 65 0.88 0.56 -18.26
C VAL A 65 2.03 0.15 -19.17
N LEU A 66 3.11 0.94 -19.14
CA LEU A 66 4.36 0.62 -19.82
C LEU A 66 5.21 -0.20 -18.88
N LYS A 67 5.44 -1.46 -19.24
CA LYS A 67 6.07 -2.45 -18.36
C LYS A 67 7.52 -2.74 -18.72
N ASP A 68 7.92 -2.46 -19.95
CA ASP A 68 9.27 -2.72 -20.44
C ASP A 68 10.10 -1.45 -20.64
N ALA A 69 11.42 -1.60 -20.55
CA ALA A 69 12.34 -0.47 -20.63
C ALA A 69 12.31 0.21 -22.01
N SER A 70 12.00 -0.49 -23.09
CA SER A 70 11.98 0.09 -24.44
C SER A 70 10.80 1.05 -24.63
N SER A 71 9.64 0.73 -24.06
CA SER A 71 8.45 1.59 -24.07
C SER A 71 8.57 2.76 -23.11
N SER A 72 9.20 2.57 -21.96
CA SER A 72 9.32 3.55 -20.89
C SER A 72 10.57 4.45 -20.98
N ALA A 73 11.54 4.13 -21.84
CA ALA A 73 12.82 4.84 -21.94
C ALA A 73 12.70 6.36 -22.16
N ILE A 74 11.66 6.83 -22.84
CA ILE A 74 11.45 8.26 -23.06
C ILE A 74 11.18 9.03 -21.75
N TYR A 75 10.64 8.34 -20.74
CA TYR A 75 10.37 8.91 -19.41
C TYR A 75 11.59 8.84 -18.47
N GLY A 76 12.69 8.25 -18.96
CA GLY A 76 14.03 8.29 -18.35
C GLY A 76 14.18 7.49 -17.09
N ALA A 77 15.07 7.99 -16.27
CA ALA A 77 15.58 7.36 -15.06
C ALA A 77 14.54 7.07 -13.97
N ARG A 78 13.33 7.61 -14.07
CA ARG A 78 12.27 7.41 -13.08
C ARG A 78 11.32 6.28 -13.44
N ALA A 79 11.48 5.69 -14.63
CA ALA A 79 10.62 4.66 -15.19
C ALA A 79 11.06 3.23 -14.84
N ALA A 80 12.06 3.03 -13.98
CA ALA A 80 12.61 1.73 -13.61
C ALA A 80 11.55 0.75 -13.06
N ASN A 81 10.54 1.27 -12.36
CA ASN A 81 9.44 0.48 -11.79
C ASN A 81 8.18 0.46 -12.68
N GLY A 82 8.34 0.84 -13.98
CA GLY A 82 7.23 0.97 -14.92
C GLY A 82 6.58 2.34 -14.90
N VAL A 83 5.71 2.57 -15.90
CA VAL A 83 4.99 3.86 -16.06
C VAL A 83 3.51 3.61 -16.22
N VAL A 84 2.69 4.33 -15.47
CA VAL A 84 1.24 4.35 -15.60
C VAL A 84 0.85 5.63 -16.36
N LEU A 85 0.43 5.48 -17.61
CA LEU A 85 -0.06 6.57 -18.44
C LEU A 85 -1.56 6.72 -18.24
N ILE A 86 -2.00 7.91 -17.86
CA ILE A 86 -3.39 8.25 -17.68
C ILE A 86 -3.74 9.35 -18.68
N THR A 87 -4.72 9.07 -19.53
CA THR A 87 -5.28 10.09 -20.40
C THR A 87 -6.62 10.53 -19.82
N THR A 88 -6.81 11.83 -19.68
CA THR A 88 -8.07 12.38 -19.18
C THR A 88 -8.96 12.78 -20.35
N LYS A 89 -10.28 12.79 -20.12
CA LYS A 89 -11.27 13.19 -21.10
C LYS A 89 -11.01 14.60 -21.64
N SER A 90 -11.04 14.73 -22.97
CA SER A 90 -10.88 15.98 -23.70
C SER A 90 -12.22 16.48 -24.25
N GLY A 91 -12.28 17.72 -24.74
CA GLY A 91 -13.43 18.24 -25.45
C GLY A 91 -13.64 17.53 -26.79
N LYS A 92 -14.89 17.50 -27.26
CA LYS A 92 -15.28 16.96 -28.56
C LYS A 92 -15.88 18.07 -29.43
N SER A 93 -15.65 18.02 -30.74
CA SER A 93 -16.36 18.91 -31.65
C SER A 93 -17.87 18.58 -31.66
N GLY A 94 -18.70 19.63 -31.64
CA GLY A 94 -20.15 19.51 -31.60
C GLY A 94 -20.80 20.38 -30.53
N LYS A 95 -22.11 20.21 -30.38
CA LYS A 95 -22.89 20.91 -29.37
C LYS A 95 -22.39 20.58 -27.95
N PRO A 96 -22.48 21.52 -27.00
CA PRO A 96 -22.14 21.25 -25.64
C PRO A 96 -22.95 20.06 -25.06
N ILE A 97 -22.23 19.16 -24.40
CA ILE A 97 -22.82 17.99 -23.70
C ILE A 97 -22.55 18.14 -22.22
N VAL A 98 -23.61 18.17 -21.44
CA VAL A 98 -23.56 18.11 -19.98
C VAL A 98 -23.74 16.66 -19.55
N THR A 99 -22.87 16.18 -18.67
CA THR A 99 -22.97 14.83 -18.11
C THR A 99 -22.96 14.93 -16.57
N TYR A 100 -23.87 14.22 -15.97
CA TYR A 100 -23.87 14.00 -14.52
C TYR A 100 -23.73 12.52 -14.24
N ASN A 101 -22.77 12.18 -13.38
CA ASN A 101 -22.60 10.83 -12.81
C ASN A 101 -22.73 10.94 -11.31
N GLY A 102 -23.67 10.22 -10.72
CA GLY A 102 -23.87 10.16 -9.29
C GLY A 102 -23.93 8.72 -8.83
N SER A 103 -23.33 8.43 -7.68
CA SER A 103 -23.44 7.13 -7.03
C SER A 103 -23.54 7.26 -5.52
N ALA A 104 -24.31 6.36 -4.91
CA ALA A 104 -24.36 6.15 -3.47
C ALA A 104 -23.91 4.72 -3.18
N THR A 105 -23.03 4.56 -2.20
CA THR A 105 -22.45 3.26 -1.84
C THR A 105 -22.69 2.97 -0.38
N TYR A 106 -23.35 1.87 -0.09
CA TYR A 106 -23.52 1.34 1.27
C TYR A 106 -22.34 0.42 1.60
N ARG A 107 -21.74 0.59 2.76
CA ARG A 107 -20.58 -0.15 3.24
C ARG A 107 -20.85 -0.71 4.62
N LYS A 108 -20.43 -1.94 4.84
CA LYS A 108 -20.45 -2.58 6.16
C LYS A 108 -19.26 -3.51 6.30
N ILE A 109 -18.90 -3.82 7.56
CA ILE A 109 -17.90 -4.85 7.83
C ILE A 109 -18.40 -6.20 7.30
N SER A 110 -17.54 -6.99 6.70
CA SER A 110 -17.89 -8.28 6.13
C SER A 110 -17.79 -9.41 7.15
N LYS A 111 -16.83 -9.32 8.07
CA LYS A 111 -16.55 -10.33 9.11
C LYS A 111 -15.93 -9.65 10.32
N THR A 112 -16.29 -10.08 11.49
CA THR A 112 -15.64 -9.79 12.78
C THR A 112 -14.81 -11.00 13.20
N LEU A 113 -13.90 -10.79 14.14
CA LEU A 113 -13.08 -11.85 14.72
C LEU A 113 -13.77 -12.36 15.99
N ASP A 114 -13.76 -13.67 16.17
CA ASP A 114 -14.29 -14.31 17.35
C ASP A 114 -13.32 -14.11 18.53
N LEU A 115 -13.80 -13.52 19.61
CA LEU A 115 -13.04 -13.24 20.83
C LEU A 115 -13.50 -14.16 21.96
N LEU A 116 -12.70 -14.23 23.04
CA LEU A 116 -13.11 -14.94 24.25
C LEU A 116 -14.42 -14.36 24.79
N SER A 117 -15.36 -15.21 25.16
CA SER A 117 -16.56 -14.85 25.91
C SER A 117 -16.20 -14.32 27.29
N PRO A 118 -17.11 -13.63 28.02
CA PRO A 118 -16.89 -13.25 29.41
C PRO A 118 -16.47 -14.43 30.30
N TYR A 119 -17.08 -15.58 30.13
CA TYR A 119 -16.71 -16.80 30.87
C TYR A 119 -15.26 -17.23 30.63
N GLU A 120 -14.89 -17.41 29.35
CA GLU A 120 -13.52 -17.85 29.01
C GLU A 120 -12.48 -16.78 29.36
N PHE A 121 -12.83 -15.51 29.24
CA PHE A 121 -11.99 -14.41 29.66
C PHE A 121 -11.70 -14.42 31.17
N VAL A 122 -12.74 -14.53 32.02
CA VAL A 122 -12.59 -14.55 33.48
C VAL A 122 -11.84 -15.81 33.93
N LYS A 123 -12.13 -16.98 33.34
CA LYS A 123 -11.40 -18.21 33.59
C LYS A 123 -9.90 -18.04 33.29
N LEU A 124 -9.55 -17.42 32.17
CA LEU A 124 -8.17 -17.11 31.81
C LEU A 124 -7.51 -16.18 32.85
N GLN A 125 -8.22 -15.14 33.35
CA GLN A 125 -7.67 -14.25 34.38
C GLN A 125 -7.26 -15.02 35.62
N GLY A 126 -8.06 -16.01 36.05
CA GLY A 126 -7.72 -16.89 37.19
C GLY A 126 -6.50 -17.76 36.96
N GLU A 127 -6.25 -18.19 35.73
CA GLU A 127 -5.05 -18.95 35.37
C GLU A 127 -3.80 -18.06 35.34
N VAL A 128 -3.96 -16.80 34.86
CA VAL A 128 -2.85 -15.81 34.80
C VAL A 128 -2.46 -15.39 36.22
N LYS A 129 -3.45 -15.00 37.04
CA LYS A 129 -3.25 -14.56 38.43
C LYS A 129 -4.53 -14.83 39.21
N PRO A 130 -4.59 -15.86 40.11
CA PRO A 130 -5.77 -16.17 40.89
C PRO A 130 -6.35 -15.00 41.67
N GLU A 131 -5.53 -14.09 42.16
CA GLU A 131 -5.95 -12.89 42.89
C GLU A 131 -6.80 -11.92 42.05
N LEU A 132 -6.78 -11.98 40.74
CA LEU A 132 -7.62 -11.16 39.86
C LEU A 132 -9.08 -11.54 39.93
N LEU A 133 -9.38 -12.78 40.28
CA LEU A 133 -10.76 -13.29 40.34
C LEU A 133 -11.65 -12.50 41.29
N THR A 134 -11.09 -11.95 42.37
CA THR A 134 -11.82 -11.09 43.31
C THR A 134 -12.37 -9.81 42.67
N GLY A 135 -11.86 -9.39 41.52
CA GLY A 135 -12.43 -8.29 40.72
C GLY A 135 -13.56 -8.71 39.80
N TYR A 136 -13.76 -10.03 39.61
CA TYR A 136 -14.77 -10.56 38.70
C TYR A 136 -15.93 -11.24 39.38
N TYR A 137 -15.69 -12.02 40.42
CA TYR A 137 -16.76 -12.62 41.21
C TYR A 137 -16.33 -12.80 42.68
N GLN A 138 -17.31 -12.79 43.57
CA GLN A 138 -17.11 -13.00 45.02
C GLN A 138 -18.41 -13.56 45.62
N GLU A 139 -18.28 -14.64 46.36
CA GLU A 139 -19.40 -15.21 47.12
C GLU A 139 -19.78 -14.29 48.29
N GLY A 140 -21.09 -14.13 48.56
CA GLY A 140 -21.59 -13.34 49.66
C GLY A 140 -22.09 -11.95 49.22
N ASN A 141 -22.04 -11.02 50.18
CA ASN A 141 -22.58 -9.65 50.02
C ASN A 141 -21.44 -8.63 50.11
N ASP A 142 -21.64 -7.48 49.48
CA ASP A 142 -20.81 -6.31 49.58
C ASP A 142 -20.91 -5.63 50.98
N ALA A 143 -20.21 -4.51 51.17
CA ALA A 143 -20.17 -3.80 52.44
C ALA A 143 -21.55 -3.24 52.86
N ASP A 144 -22.47 -3.06 51.90
CA ASP A 144 -23.82 -2.55 52.12
C ASP A 144 -24.82 -3.69 52.32
N GLY A 145 -24.37 -4.95 52.34
CA GLY A 145 -25.22 -6.14 52.49
C GLY A 145 -25.93 -6.58 51.24
N THR A 146 -25.59 -6.01 50.06
CA THR A 146 -26.15 -6.42 48.75
C THR A 146 -25.35 -7.57 48.19
N PRO A 147 -26.00 -8.65 47.68
CA PRO A 147 -25.28 -9.74 47.03
C PRO A 147 -24.40 -9.23 45.88
N TYR A 148 -23.15 -9.71 45.81
CA TYR A 148 -22.33 -9.42 44.67
C TYR A 148 -22.98 -9.84 43.36
N ARG A 149 -22.83 -9.05 42.31
CA ARG A 149 -23.45 -9.28 40.99
C ARG A 149 -23.13 -10.66 40.44
N TYR A 150 -21.89 -11.12 40.62
CA TYR A 150 -21.38 -12.43 40.23
C TYR A 150 -20.83 -13.12 41.47
N GLN A 151 -21.37 -14.28 41.81
CA GLN A 151 -20.98 -15.05 42.97
C GLN A 151 -19.92 -16.11 42.63
N SER A 152 -19.92 -16.55 41.39
CA SER A 152 -19.03 -17.61 40.86
C SER A 152 -18.65 -17.38 39.41
N LEU A 153 -17.69 -18.16 38.90
CA LEU A 153 -17.32 -18.16 37.50
C LEU A 153 -18.50 -18.56 36.59
N ASP A 154 -19.37 -19.44 37.06
CA ASP A 154 -20.49 -19.94 36.26
C ASP A 154 -21.55 -18.88 35.96
N ASP A 155 -21.62 -17.79 36.73
CA ASP A 155 -22.51 -16.65 36.47
C ASP A 155 -22.15 -15.92 35.16
N TYR A 156 -20.97 -16.16 34.60
CA TYR A 156 -20.55 -15.64 33.31
C TYR A 156 -20.96 -16.49 32.10
N ILE A 157 -21.49 -17.72 32.35
CA ILE A 157 -21.91 -18.61 31.27
C ILE A 157 -23.08 -17.99 30.50
N GLY A 158 -22.92 -17.88 29.18
CA GLY A 158 -23.97 -17.34 28.30
C GLY A 158 -24.08 -15.82 28.25
N LEU A 159 -23.25 -15.06 28.99
CA LEU A 159 -23.20 -13.62 28.86
C LEU A 159 -22.53 -13.24 27.52
N SER A 160 -23.11 -12.28 26.81
CA SER A 160 -22.56 -11.77 25.56
C SER A 160 -21.38 -10.81 25.79
N GLY A 161 -21.39 -10.09 26.92
CA GLY A 161 -20.41 -9.05 27.21
C GLY A 161 -20.47 -7.87 26.24
N VAL A 162 -19.45 -7.01 26.29
CA VAL A 162 -19.32 -5.83 25.42
C VAL A 162 -18.76 -6.24 24.07
N ASP A 163 -19.56 -6.01 23.00
CA ASP A 163 -19.09 -6.19 21.61
C ASP A 163 -18.37 -4.95 21.11
N TRP A 164 -17.07 -4.83 21.44
CA TRP A 164 -16.24 -3.71 21.00
C TRP A 164 -16.13 -3.57 19.49
N GLN A 165 -16.23 -4.65 18.74
CA GLN A 165 -16.23 -4.60 17.28
C GLN A 165 -17.53 -4.00 16.75
N GLY A 166 -18.69 -4.41 17.29
CA GLY A 166 -19.97 -3.83 16.94
C GLY A 166 -20.08 -2.36 17.30
N GLU A 167 -19.51 -1.93 18.43
CA GLU A 167 -19.53 -0.54 18.89
C GLU A 167 -18.62 0.39 18.06
N THR A 168 -17.57 -0.14 17.43
CA THR A 168 -16.59 0.67 16.67
C THR A 168 -16.76 0.63 15.16
N PHE A 169 -17.38 -0.44 14.62
CA PHE A 169 -17.59 -0.60 13.17
C PHE A 169 -19.07 -0.45 12.81
N ASN A 170 -19.41 0.67 12.18
CA ASN A 170 -20.79 0.99 11.83
C ASN A 170 -20.99 0.98 10.32
N PRO A 171 -22.13 0.48 9.83
CA PRO A 171 -22.48 0.62 8.42
C PRO A 171 -22.61 2.09 8.03
N THR A 172 -22.13 2.44 6.83
CA THR A 172 -22.11 3.83 6.37
C THR A 172 -22.49 3.97 4.91
N TRP A 173 -22.88 5.19 4.52
CA TRP A 173 -23.11 5.58 3.14
C TRP A 173 -22.02 6.53 2.66
N SER A 174 -21.54 6.28 1.44
CA SER A 174 -20.60 7.12 0.72
C SER A 174 -21.24 7.61 -0.56
N GLN A 175 -20.82 8.78 -1.07
CA GLN A 175 -21.40 9.41 -2.24
C GLN A 175 -20.31 9.90 -3.19
N ASP A 176 -20.56 9.80 -4.49
CA ASP A 176 -19.72 10.38 -5.55
C ASP A 176 -20.60 11.12 -6.54
N HIS A 177 -20.32 12.39 -6.76
CA HIS A 177 -21.03 13.26 -7.68
C HIS A 177 -20.03 13.89 -8.65
N ASN A 178 -20.26 13.72 -9.94
CA ASN A 178 -19.43 14.31 -10.99
C ASN A 178 -20.30 15.00 -12.02
N PHE A 179 -20.01 16.26 -12.27
CA PHE A 179 -20.60 17.07 -13.35
C PHE A 179 -19.51 17.35 -14.37
N SER A 180 -19.80 17.18 -15.65
CA SER A 180 -18.89 17.57 -16.71
C SER A 180 -19.62 18.23 -17.85
N LEU A 181 -18.95 19.24 -18.44
CA LEU A 181 -19.38 19.96 -19.64
C LEU A 181 -18.29 19.82 -20.68
N MET A 182 -18.58 19.25 -21.81
CA MET A 182 -17.66 19.16 -22.93
C MET A 182 -18.31 19.65 -24.23
N GLY A 183 -17.51 20.27 -25.08
CA GLY A 183 -18.00 20.77 -26.37
C GLY A 183 -16.89 21.41 -27.18
N GLY A 184 -17.27 22.06 -28.27
CA GLY A 184 -16.37 22.82 -29.08
C GLY A 184 -16.63 22.78 -30.59
N SER A 185 -15.70 23.34 -31.28
CA SER A 185 -15.59 23.31 -32.75
C SER A 185 -14.36 22.50 -33.17
N ASP A 186 -14.07 22.45 -34.47
CA ASP A 186 -12.86 21.84 -35.00
C ASP A 186 -11.58 22.53 -34.55
N ASN A 187 -11.68 23.82 -34.22
CA ASN A 187 -10.54 24.63 -33.80
C ASN A 187 -10.43 24.80 -32.29
N THR A 188 -11.55 24.81 -31.58
CA THR A 188 -11.60 25.01 -30.13
C THR A 188 -12.39 23.89 -29.48
N LYS A 189 -11.77 23.17 -28.57
CA LYS A 189 -12.43 22.12 -27.78
C LYS A 189 -12.19 22.41 -26.31
N TYR A 190 -13.21 22.19 -25.50
CA TYR A 190 -13.12 22.40 -24.06
C TYR A 190 -13.79 21.26 -23.28
N ASN A 191 -13.27 21.02 -22.12
CA ASN A 191 -13.84 20.14 -21.09
C ASN A 191 -13.69 20.81 -19.73
N ALA A 192 -14.80 20.92 -19.01
CA ALA A 192 -14.82 21.38 -17.63
C ALA A 192 -15.52 20.30 -16.79
N SER A 193 -14.93 19.91 -15.66
CA SER A 193 -15.54 18.97 -14.74
C SER A 193 -15.41 19.44 -13.30
N PHE A 194 -16.38 19.04 -12.47
CA PHE A 194 -16.42 19.24 -11.05
C PHE A 194 -16.86 17.93 -10.39
N SER A 195 -16.15 17.50 -9.37
CA SER A 195 -16.49 16.27 -8.65
C SER A 195 -16.41 16.47 -7.15
N ARG A 196 -17.36 15.88 -6.45
CA ARG A 196 -17.40 15.76 -4.99
C ARG A 196 -17.56 14.30 -4.60
N TYR A 197 -16.57 13.78 -3.90
CA TYR A 197 -16.56 12.43 -3.33
C TYR A 197 -16.56 12.52 -1.81
N ILE A 198 -17.49 11.83 -1.16
CA ILE A 198 -17.62 11.75 0.29
C ILE A 198 -17.61 10.28 0.66
N GLU A 199 -16.61 9.87 1.39
CA GLU A 199 -16.45 8.52 1.89
C GLU A 199 -16.51 8.52 3.41
N ASN A 200 -17.62 8.05 3.96
CA ASN A 200 -17.70 7.79 5.39
C ASN A 200 -17.11 6.42 5.68
N GLY A 201 -16.18 6.35 6.62
CA GLY A 201 -15.57 5.10 7.05
C GLY A 201 -16.53 4.25 7.86
N ILE A 202 -16.38 2.93 7.75
CA ILE A 202 -17.08 1.99 8.64
C ILE A 202 -16.52 2.07 10.07
N PHE A 203 -15.26 2.47 10.22
CA PHE A 203 -14.67 2.75 11.53
C PHE A 203 -15.12 4.12 12.02
N LYS A 204 -15.61 4.15 13.26
CA LYS A 204 -16.23 5.33 13.89
C LYS A 204 -15.32 6.56 13.78
N ASN A 205 -15.91 7.73 13.47
CA ASN A 205 -15.21 9.01 13.31
C ASN A 205 -14.12 9.05 12.21
N SER A 206 -14.10 8.09 11.28
CA SER A 206 -13.21 8.10 10.13
C SER A 206 -13.92 8.50 8.83
N GLY A 207 -13.20 9.11 7.91
CA GLY A 207 -13.75 9.50 6.62
C GLY A 207 -12.74 10.12 5.68
N PHE A 208 -13.14 10.27 4.42
CA PHE A 208 -12.36 10.91 3.38
C PHE A 208 -13.25 11.72 2.44
N ASP A 209 -12.96 12.99 2.32
CA ASP A 209 -13.64 13.90 1.42
C ASP A 209 -12.70 14.36 0.33
N LYS A 210 -13.16 14.37 -0.91
CA LYS A 210 -12.41 14.89 -2.04
C LYS A 210 -13.29 15.80 -2.90
N THR A 211 -12.80 16.98 -3.21
CA THR A 211 -13.38 17.90 -4.19
C THR A 211 -12.37 18.12 -5.29
N THR A 212 -12.78 17.97 -6.54
CA THR A 212 -11.91 18.25 -7.68
C THR A 212 -12.61 19.16 -8.68
N ALA A 213 -11.85 20.02 -9.33
CA ALA A 213 -12.28 20.81 -10.46
C ALA A 213 -11.20 20.75 -11.55
N LYS A 214 -11.62 20.58 -12.78
CA LYS A 214 -10.73 20.51 -13.94
C LYS A 214 -11.28 21.39 -15.06
N PHE A 215 -10.37 22.07 -15.72
CA PHE A 215 -10.65 22.77 -16.97
C PHE A 215 -9.57 22.42 -17.99
N ARG A 216 -9.96 22.01 -19.19
CA ARG A 216 -9.07 21.75 -20.32
C ARG A 216 -9.55 22.50 -21.54
N LEU A 217 -8.62 23.16 -22.21
CA LEU A 217 -8.81 23.84 -23.48
C LEU A 217 -7.79 23.33 -24.50
N ASP A 218 -8.26 22.84 -25.65
CA ASP A 218 -7.45 22.49 -26.80
C ASP A 218 -7.81 23.46 -27.94
N GLN A 219 -6.85 24.29 -28.36
CA GLN A 219 -7.04 25.35 -29.34
C GLN A 219 -6.08 25.19 -30.52
N LYS A 220 -6.62 25.19 -31.72
CA LYS A 220 -5.87 25.40 -32.97
C LYS A 220 -5.93 26.87 -33.33
N ILE A 221 -4.80 27.56 -33.30
CA ILE A 221 -4.69 28.96 -33.70
C ILE A 221 -4.79 29.07 -35.22
N ASN A 222 -4.08 28.16 -35.89
CA ASN A 222 -4.09 28.00 -37.33
C ASN A 222 -3.65 26.57 -37.69
N LYS A 223 -3.45 26.27 -39.00
CA LYS A 223 -3.04 24.94 -39.48
C LYS A 223 -1.68 24.48 -38.97
N LYS A 224 -0.84 25.39 -38.49
CA LYS A 224 0.55 25.10 -38.04
C LYS A 224 0.73 25.23 -36.54
N VAL A 225 -0.12 25.97 -35.86
CA VAL A 225 0.06 26.28 -34.42
C VAL A 225 -1.17 25.86 -33.65
N SER A 226 -0.95 25.06 -32.62
CA SER A 226 -1.97 24.68 -31.64
C SER A 226 -1.41 24.74 -30.22
N PHE A 227 -2.29 24.98 -29.25
CA PHE A 227 -1.93 24.85 -27.84
C PHE A 227 -3.03 24.11 -27.08
N ASN A 228 -2.62 23.52 -25.99
CA ASN A 228 -3.55 23.00 -24.99
C ASN A 228 -3.13 23.51 -23.60
N VAL A 229 -4.14 23.70 -22.76
CA VAL A 229 -3.96 24.04 -21.35
C VAL A 229 -4.92 23.22 -20.52
N THR A 230 -4.44 22.66 -19.42
CA THR A 230 -5.25 21.96 -18.43
C THR A 230 -4.92 22.54 -17.05
N VAL A 231 -5.97 22.94 -16.33
CA VAL A 231 -5.85 23.37 -14.93
C VAL A 231 -6.68 22.44 -14.08
N ASN A 232 -6.07 21.89 -13.04
CA ASN A 232 -6.73 21.02 -12.07
C ASN A 232 -6.60 21.64 -10.68
N TYR A 233 -7.66 21.55 -9.92
CA TYR A 233 -7.70 21.79 -8.48
C TYR A 233 -8.20 20.52 -7.79
N ALA A 234 -7.59 20.19 -6.69
CA ALA A 234 -8.08 19.15 -5.80
C ALA A 234 -7.90 19.54 -4.34
N GLN A 235 -8.90 19.27 -3.55
CA GLN A 235 -8.84 19.35 -2.10
C GLN A 235 -9.25 17.98 -1.53
N THR A 236 -8.41 17.42 -0.71
CA THR A 236 -8.70 16.19 0.04
C THR A 236 -8.68 16.47 1.53
N ASN A 237 -9.55 15.81 2.27
CA ASN A 237 -9.56 15.84 3.72
C ASN A 237 -9.82 14.43 4.26
N ARG A 238 -8.82 13.86 4.93
CA ARG A 238 -8.95 12.58 5.63
C ARG A 238 -9.12 12.87 7.11
N LYS A 239 -10.14 12.25 7.72
CA LYS A 239 -10.49 12.41 9.13
C LYS A 239 -10.34 11.10 9.88
N GLY A 240 -9.98 11.21 11.13
CA GLY A 240 -9.91 10.12 12.08
C GLY A 240 -8.65 9.28 12.00
N THR A 241 -8.53 8.37 12.92
CA THR A 241 -7.47 7.36 12.95
C THR A 241 -7.88 6.16 12.11
N GLY A 242 -6.91 5.49 11.49
CA GLY A 242 -7.12 4.19 10.86
C GLY A 242 -7.09 3.06 11.88
N THR A 243 -7.43 1.87 11.41
CA THR A 243 -7.26 0.63 12.20
C THR A 243 -5.81 0.18 12.27
N SER A 244 -4.99 0.59 11.30
CA SER A 244 -3.54 0.37 11.23
C SER A 244 -2.81 1.71 11.19
N GLY A 245 -1.50 1.72 11.35
CA GLY A 245 -0.68 2.93 11.19
C GLY A 245 0.22 3.29 12.36
N ASP A 246 -0.08 2.76 13.55
CA ASP A 246 0.84 2.73 14.69
C ASP A 246 1.49 1.35 14.79
N SER A 247 2.45 1.18 15.71
CA SER A 247 3.01 -0.14 16.01
C SER A 247 1.90 -1.13 16.40
N GLY A 248 2.10 -2.41 16.11
CA GLY A 248 1.09 -3.46 16.18
C GLY A 248 0.18 -3.43 17.39
N ARG A 249 0.73 -3.35 18.60
CA ARG A 249 -0.04 -3.34 19.85
C ARG A 249 -0.76 -2.01 20.15
N PHE A 250 -0.39 -0.92 19.49
CA PHE A 250 -0.93 0.42 19.72
C PHE A 250 -1.93 0.86 18.65
N ASN A 251 -2.09 0.09 17.59
CA ASN A 251 -3.10 0.40 16.59
C ASN A 251 -4.52 0.16 17.13
N MET A 252 -5.50 0.78 16.49
CA MET A 252 -6.88 0.72 16.97
C MET A 252 -7.47 -0.69 16.89
N LEU A 253 -7.10 -1.49 15.88
CA LEU A 253 -7.57 -2.87 15.79
C LEU A 253 -7.10 -3.69 17.00
N ALA A 254 -5.82 -3.59 17.35
CA ALA A 254 -5.28 -4.27 18.52
C ALA A 254 -6.00 -3.86 19.82
N GLN A 255 -6.36 -2.58 19.96
CA GLN A 255 -7.12 -2.09 21.12
C GLN A 255 -8.53 -2.65 21.15
N ILE A 256 -9.23 -2.70 20.02
CA ILE A 256 -10.57 -3.29 19.91
C ILE A 256 -10.55 -4.77 20.31
N LEU A 257 -9.57 -5.53 19.78
CA LEU A 257 -9.46 -6.97 20.05
C LEU A 257 -9.03 -7.28 21.48
N SER A 258 -8.29 -6.40 22.11
CA SER A 258 -7.77 -6.61 23.48
C SER A 258 -8.62 -5.99 24.59
N ALA A 259 -9.66 -5.22 24.26
CA ALA A 259 -10.55 -4.64 25.24
C ALA A 259 -11.34 -5.74 25.98
N ARG A 260 -11.41 -5.68 27.30
CA ARG A 260 -12.05 -6.72 28.12
C ARG A 260 -13.56 -6.78 27.89
N PRO A 261 -14.15 -7.98 27.84
CA PRO A 261 -15.56 -8.14 27.48
C PRO A 261 -16.53 -7.84 28.62
N THR A 262 -16.04 -7.66 29.85
CA THR A 262 -16.89 -7.39 31.00
C THR A 262 -16.22 -6.48 32.01
N GLY A 263 -17.03 -5.67 32.70
CA GLY A 263 -16.60 -4.80 33.78
C GLY A 263 -16.38 -5.52 35.11
N GLY A 264 -16.82 -6.77 35.25
CA GLY A 264 -16.71 -7.54 36.48
C GLY A 264 -17.57 -6.99 37.63
N LEU A 265 -17.03 -7.05 38.85
CA LEU A 265 -17.72 -6.49 40.01
C LEU A 265 -17.61 -4.98 40.13
N LYS A 266 -16.55 -4.37 39.62
CA LYS A 266 -16.25 -2.94 39.78
C LYS A 266 -17.10 -2.05 38.86
N LEU A 267 -17.38 -2.52 37.64
CA LEU A 267 -18.15 -1.77 36.65
C LEU A 267 -19.27 -2.62 36.07
N THR A 268 -20.37 -2.00 35.70
CA THR A 268 -21.27 -2.65 34.73
C THR A 268 -20.71 -2.61 33.33
N ASP A 269 -21.21 -3.46 32.45
CA ASP A 269 -20.75 -3.45 31.05
C ASP A 269 -21.07 -2.13 30.34
N GLU A 270 -22.19 -1.48 30.70
CA GLU A 270 -22.59 -0.13 30.26
C GLU A 270 -21.59 0.94 30.79
N ALA A 271 -21.21 0.85 32.05
CA ALA A 271 -20.25 1.77 32.66
C ALA A 271 -18.86 1.58 32.05
N LEU A 272 -18.50 0.35 31.66
CA LEU A 272 -17.25 0.06 30.93
C LEU A 272 -17.25 0.71 29.55
N LEU A 273 -18.38 0.72 28.82
CA LEU A 273 -18.53 1.42 27.55
C LEU A 273 -18.40 2.94 27.66
N GLU A 274 -18.81 3.53 28.78
CA GLU A 274 -18.77 4.97 29.01
C GLU A 274 -17.42 5.47 29.59
N SER A 275 -16.66 4.61 30.23
CA SER A 275 -15.35 4.95 30.78
C SER A 275 -14.32 5.18 29.67
N ALA A 276 -13.70 6.35 29.62
CA ALA A 276 -12.63 6.63 28.65
C ALA A 276 -11.39 5.73 28.86
N ILE A 277 -11.08 5.44 30.11
CA ILE A 277 -10.00 4.55 30.52
C ILE A 277 -10.57 3.57 31.53
N ASP A 278 -10.18 2.32 31.41
CA ASP A 278 -10.57 1.29 32.35
C ASP A 278 -9.92 1.53 33.72
N PRO A 279 -10.74 1.83 34.77
CA PRO A 279 -10.19 2.11 36.12
C PRO A 279 -9.33 0.98 36.68
N GLU A 280 -9.64 -0.26 36.34
CA GLU A 280 -8.87 -1.42 36.81
C GLU A 280 -7.48 -1.48 36.22
N MET A 281 -7.28 -0.97 35.00
CA MET A 281 -5.99 -0.82 34.37
C MET A 281 -5.14 0.28 35.04
N LEU A 282 -5.78 1.29 35.57
CA LEU A 282 -5.10 2.38 36.29
C LEU A 282 -4.57 1.94 37.64
N GLU A 283 -5.39 1.24 38.41
CA GLU A 283 -5.03 0.80 39.77
C GLU A 283 -3.81 -0.12 39.79
N THR A 284 -3.59 -0.86 38.73
CA THR A 284 -2.53 -1.88 38.70
C THR A 284 -1.24 -1.42 38.07
N GLY A 285 -1.19 -0.19 37.55
CA GLY A 285 -0.03 0.32 36.81
C GLY A 285 0.27 -0.46 35.52
N GLU A 286 -0.64 -1.36 35.09
CA GLU A 286 -0.51 -2.06 33.84
C GLU A 286 -0.73 -1.09 32.67
N SER A 287 0.00 -1.33 31.66
CA SER A 287 0.18 -0.50 30.47
C SER A 287 -1.04 0.37 30.08
N LEU A 288 -0.88 1.67 30.12
CA LEU A 288 -1.76 2.68 29.48
C LEU A 288 -2.00 2.44 27.97
N ALA A 289 -1.66 1.25 27.47
CA ALA A 289 -1.93 0.85 26.10
C ALA A 289 -3.39 0.44 25.88
N GLN A 290 -4.14 0.18 26.97
CA GLN A 290 -5.54 -0.20 26.87
C GLN A 290 -6.43 0.97 27.29
N VAL A 291 -7.17 1.47 26.35
CA VAL A 291 -8.20 2.48 26.51
C VAL A 291 -9.47 1.96 25.88
N ASN A 292 -10.59 2.53 26.28
CA ASN A 292 -11.86 2.28 25.60
C ASN A 292 -11.70 2.66 24.10
N PRO A 293 -11.79 1.71 23.17
CA PRO A 293 -11.56 1.99 21.76
C PRO A 293 -12.59 2.96 21.16
N VAL A 294 -13.82 2.97 21.65
CA VAL A 294 -14.86 3.91 21.22
C VAL A 294 -14.50 5.33 21.65
N LYS A 295 -14.23 5.52 22.94
CA LYS A 295 -13.85 6.83 23.49
C LYS A 295 -12.54 7.34 22.91
N GLN A 296 -11.60 6.48 22.59
CA GLN A 296 -10.36 6.86 21.92
C GLN A 296 -10.64 7.49 20.54
N THR A 297 -11.60 6.96 19.75
CA THR A 297 -11.99 7.58 18.47
C THR A 297 -12.63 8.96 18.64
N GLU A 298 -13.26 9.22 19.76
CA GLU A 298 -13.90 10.50 20.10
C GLU A 298 -12.92 11.52 20.67
N SER A 299 -11.89 11.04 21.36
CA SER A 299 -10.88 11.86 22.03
C SER A 299 -9.68 12.21 21.14
N VAL A 300 -9.58 11.64 19.94
CA VAL A 300 -8.49 11.94 19.01
C VAL A 300 -9.00 12.63 17.77
N THR A 301 -8.56 13.85 17.56
CA THR A 301 -8.69 14.54 16.27
C THR A 301 -7.46 14.24 15.43
N ASN A 302 -7.64 13.68 14.25
CA ASN A 302 -6.56 13.45 13.28
C ASN A 302 -7.09 13.83 11.89
N ASN A 303 -6.79 15.04 11.46
CA ASN A 303 -7.22 15.58 10.18
C ASN A 303 -6.03 15.82 9.28
N LYS A 304 -6.05 15.22 8.08
CA LYS A 304 -5.03 15.41 7.05
C LYS A 304 -5.68 16.06 5.84
N ARG A 305 -5.40 17.35 5.64
CA ARG A 305 -5.87 18.13 4.48
C ARG A 305 -4.75 18.31 3.49
N ALA A 306 -5.05 18.09 2.20
CA ALA A 306 -4.17 18.45 1.11
C ALA A 306 -4.93 19.28 0.08
N GLU A 307 -4.30 20.35 -0.38
CA GLU A 307 -4.77 21.22 -1.47
C GLU A 307 -3.76 21.19 -2.59
N MET A 308 -4.19 20.80 -3.78
CA MET A 308 -3.33 20.69 -4.95
C MET A 308 -3.83 21.58 -6.08
N TRP A 309 -2.92 22.32 -6.67
CA TRP A 309 -3.10 23.02 -7.93
C TRP A 309 -2.12 22.45 -8.96
N SER A 310 -2.62 22.17 -10.14
CA SER A 310 -1.82 21.71 -11.27
C SER A 310 -2.21 22.49 -12.52
N ALA A 311 -1.23 23.13 -13.14
CA ALA A 311 -1.37 23.81 -14.41
C ALA A 311 -0.41 23.20 -15.42
N ASN A 312 -0.96 22.63 -16.50
CA ASN A 312 -0.21 22.00 -17.57
C ASN A 312 -0.51 22.70 -18.89
N GLY A 313 0.51 22.90 -19.71
CA GLY A 313 0.31 23.50 -21.01
C GLY A 313 1.31 23.03 -22.05
N ALA A 314 0.89 22.94 -23.31
CA ALA A 314 1.79 22.65 -24.41
C ALA A 314 1.45 23.51 -25.62
N LEU A 315 2.47 24.03 -26.26
CA LEU A 315 2.42 24.71 -27.55
C LEU A 315 3.07 23.78 -28.60
N THR A 316 2.36 23.52 -29.66
CA THR A 316 2.86 22.73 -30.80
C THR A 316 2.89 23.62 -32.04
N TRP A 317 4.04 23.64 -32.71
CA TRP A 317 4.26 24.44 -33.92
C TRP A 317 4.88 23.58 -35.04
N GLU A 318 4.14 23.39 -36.12
CA GLU A 318 4.65 22.81 -37.36
C GLU A 318 5.43 23.89 -38.11
N ILE A 319 6.76 23.90 -37.97
CA ILE A 319 7.66 24.90 -38.55
C ILE A 319 7.57 24.83 -40.07
N ILE A 320 7.82 23.62 -40.59
CA ILE A 320 7.61 23.24 -41.98
C ILE A 320 6.91 21.87 -42.00
N LYS A 321 6.36 21.49 -43.12
CA LYS A 321 5.69 20.21 -43.26
C LYS A 321 6.55 19.04 -42.79
N GLY A 322 6.06 18.35 -41.76
CA GLY A 322 6.75 17.24 -41.16
C GLY A 322 7.78 17.60 -40.07
N LEU A 323 8.14 18.86 -39.86
CA LEU A 323 9.01 19.31 -38.76
C LEU A 323 8.19 20.06 -37.72
N THR A 324 8.03 19.47 -36.57
CA THR A 324 7.20 19.98 -35.47
C THR A 324 8.06 20.26 -34.24
N PHE A 325 7.97 21.49 -33.72
CA PHE A 325 8.47 21.87 -32.41
C PHE A 325 7.32 21.83 -31.40
N LYS A 326 7.57 21.23 -30.24
CA LYS A 326 6.62 21.23 -29.12
C LYS A 326 7.36 21.64 -27.86
N THR A 327 6.84 22.65 -27.17
CA THR A 327 7.21 23.00 -25.82
C THR A 327 6.05 22.69 -24.90
N ALA A 328 6.34 22.04 -23.77
CA ALA A 328 5.33 21.66 -22.79
C ALA A 328 5.85 21.97 -21.38
N GLY A 329 4.99 22.48 -20.53
CA GLY A 329 5.34 22.82 -19.16
C GLY A 329 4.26 22.41 -18.18
N THR A 330 4.68 22.10 -16.97
CA THR A 330 3.79 21.85 -15.84
C THR A 330 4.25 22.61 -14.61
N TYR A 331 3.29 23.04 -13.82
CA TYR A 331 3.50 23.58 -12.49
C TYR A 331 2.48 22.94 -11.54
N ASN A 332 2.98 22.26 -10.52
CA ASN A 332 2.19 21.62 -9.49
C ASN A 332 2.58 22.16 -8.12
N THR A 333 1.60 22.45 -7.29
CA THR A 333 1.84 22.75 -5.87
C THR A 333 0.85 21.99 -5.01
N THR A 334 1.35 21.39 -3.94
CA THR A 334 0.54 20.69 -2.95
C THR A 334 0.83 21.29 -1.59
N ASN A 335 -0.21 21.82 -0.93
CA ASN A 335 -0.13 22.31 0.44
C ASN A 335 -0.81 21.28 1.34
N ASN A 336 -0.05 20.75 2.29
CA ASN A 336 -0.52 19.75 3.24
C ASN A 336 -0.64 20.37 4.63
N ARG A 337 -1.71 20.04 5.34
CA ARG A 337 -1.86 20.33 6.76
C ARG A 337 -2.31 19.08 7.47
N ILE A 338 -1.58 18.72 8.53
CA ILE A 338 -1.88 17.59 9.42
C ILE A 338 -2.10 18.17 10.81
N ASP A 339 -3.30 18.01 11.31
CA ASP A 339 -3.70 18.44 12.65
C ASP A 339 -4.03 17.19 13.48
N ILE A 340 -3.25 16.96 14.54
CA ILE A 340 -3.48 15.88 15.50
C ILE A 340 -3.68 16.52 16.87
N PHE A 341 -4.78 16.19 17.53
CA PHE A 341 -5.05 16.66 18.88
C PHE A 341 -5.60 15.51 19.72
N TYR A 342 -4.96 15.27 20.82
CA TYR A 342 -5.31 14.28 21.81
C TYR A 342 -5.99 14.99 22.99
N LYS A 343 -7.29 14.83 23.10
CA LYS A 343 -8.10 15.40 24.17
C LYS A 343 -7.85 14.65 25.49
N ASP A 344 -8.33 15.21 26.56
CA ASP A 344 -8.50 14.49 27.80
C ASP A 344 -9.32 13.20 27.56
N GLY A 345 -8.95 12.10 28.22
CA GLY A 345 -9.53 10.77 27.98
C GLY A 345 -8.88 9.97 26.84
N SER A 346 -7.96 10.57 26.06
CA SER A 346 -7.14 9.79 25.13
C SER A 346 -5.96 9.11 25.83
N LYS A 347 -5.49 7.99 25.29
CA LYS A 347 -4.32 7.30 25.84
C LYS A 347 -3.07 8.19 25.81
N GLU A 348 -2.93 9.04 24.83
CA GLU A 348 -1.79 9.95 24.66
C GLU A 348 -1.81 11.04 25.73
N ALA A 349 -2.97 11.64 25.99
CA ALA A 349 -3.13 12.60 27.09
C ALA A 349 -2.83 11.93 28.45
N TYR A 350 -3.31 10.70 28.62
CA TYR A 350 -3.07 9.94 29.85
C TYR A 350 -1.59 9.70 30.10
N ARG A 351 -0.83 9.34 29.05
CA ARG A 351 0.63 9.18 29.12
C ARG A 351 1.36 10.48 29.41
N ASN A 352 0.74 11.60 29.06
CA ASN A 352 1.23 12.96 29.32
C ASN A 352 0.68 13.53 30.66
N GLY A 353 0.45 12.68 31.66
CA GLY A 353 -0.06 13.11 32.95
C GLY A 353 -1.49 13.62 32.94
N GLN A 354 -2.35 13.03 32.15
CA GLN A 354 -3.77 13.37 31.93
C GLN A 354 -3.97 14.78 31.32
N LYS A 355 -3.04 15.21 30.47
CA LYS A 355 -3.10 16.52 29.87
C LYS A 355 -3.14 16.46 28.36
N PRO A 356 -4.01 17.25 27.69
CA PRO A 356 -4.11 17.28 26.26
C PRO A 356 -2.80 17.64 25.58
N TYR A 357 -2.67 17.14 24.35
CA TYR A 357 -1.49 17.28 23.52
C TYR A 357 -1.89 17.61 22.07
N GLY A 358 -1.24 18.60 21.46
CA GLY A 358 -1.56 19.04 20.11
C GLY A 358 -0.34 19.12 19.19
N ARG A 359 -0.52 18.72 17.95
CA ARG A 359 0.50 18.76 16.90
C ARG A 359 -0.10 19.29 15.59
N THR A 360 0.53 20.30 14.99
CA THR A 360 0.20 20.76 13.64
C THR A 360 1.45 20.71 12.77
N GLN A 361 1.32 20.09 11.62
CA GLN A 361 2.37 20.09 10.59
C GLN A 361 1.82 20.72 9.31
N MET A 362 2.54 21.66 8.76
CA MET A 362 2.27 22.27 7.47
C MET A 362 3.40 21.91 6.52
N GLY A 363 3.07 21.53 5.30
CA GLY A 363 4.04 21.20 4.27
C GLY A 363 3.64 21.77 2.93
N ARG A 364 4.63 22.09 2.11
CA ARG A 364 4.47 22.55 0.74
C ARG A 364 5.40 21.77 -0.17
N ASP A 365 4.86 21.16 -1.22
CA ASP A 365 5.63 20.51 -2.29
C ASP A 365 5.36 21.27 -3.59
N VAL A 366 6.40 21.80 -4.22
CA VAL A 366 6.34 22.50 -5.49
C VAL A 366 7.13 21.73 -6.52
N ARG A 367 6.52 21.46 -7.66
CA ARG A 367 7.15 20.81 -8.81
C ARG A 367 6.86 21.60 -10.06
N TRP A 368 7.87 21.77 -10.89
CA TRP A 368 7.68 22.26 -12.24
C TRP A 368 8.59 21.52 -13.21
N SER A 369 8.13 21.40 -14.43
CA SER A 369 8.97 20.86 -15.50
C SER A 369 8.71 21.59 -16.81
N ASN A 370 9.72 21.59 -17.66
CA ASN A 370 9.63 22.04 -19.04
C ASN A 370 10.27 21.00 -19.95
N ASN A 371 9.54 20.58 -20.97
CA ASN A 371 9.95 19.59 -21.96
C ASN A 371 9.86 20.22 -23.36
N ASN A 372 10.94 20.20 -24.10
CA ASN A 372 11.04 20.74 -25.46
C ASN A 372 11.41 19.64 -26.41
N THR A 373 10.65 19.44 -27.48
CA THR A 373 10.91 18.40 -28.49
C THR A 373 10.86 18.97 -29.89
N LEU A 374 11.81 18.54 -30.72
CA LEU A 374 11.80 18.77 -32.17
C LEU A 374 11.62 17.40 -32.85
N THR A 375 10.53 17.23 -33.56
CA THR A 375 10.16 15.97 -34.21
C THR A 375 10.12 16.18 -35.72
N TRP A 376 10.85 15.35 -36.45
CA TRP A 376 10.84 15.30 -37.91
C TRP A 376 10.17 13.99 -38.37
N LYS A 377 9.07 14.12 -39.12
CA LYS A 377 8.32 13.00 -39.71
C LYS A 377 8.37 13.05 -41.21
N GLN A 378 8.75 11.96 -41.81
CA GLN A 378 8.84 11.82 -43.25
C GLN A 378 8.31 10.46 -43.71
N LYS A 379 7.50 10.47 -44.77
CA LYS A 379 7.08 9.28 -45.47
C LYS A 379 7.58 9.30 -46.89
N ILE A 380 8.41 8.32 -47.23
CA ILE A 380 8.98 8.15 -48.60
C ILE A 380 8.56 6.77 -49.07
N GLN A 381 7.61 6.70 -49.98
CA GLN A 381 7.03 5.44 -50.46
C GLN A 381 6.57 4.53 -49.30
N LYS A 382 7.23 3.37 -49.10
CA LYS A 382 6.97 2.40 -48.04
C LYS A 382 7.74 2.67 -46.73
N HIS A 383 8.62 3.66 -46.74
CA HIS A 383 9.45 4.02 -45.62
C HIS A 383 8.82 5.17 -44.80
N ASN A 384 8.62 4.98 -43.48
CA ASN A 384 8.19 6.03 -42.59
C ASN A 384 9.30 6.27 -41.55
N TYR A 385 9.68 7.53 -41.39
CA TYR A 385 10.67 7.98 -40.43
C TYR A 385 10.02 8.96 -39.47
N ASP A 386 10.32 8.81 -38.17
CA ASP A 386 9.93 9.76 -37.11
C ASP A 386 11.13 9.90 -36.18
N ILE A 387 11.84 11.03 -36.29
CA ILE A 387 13.02 11.32 -35.49
C ILE A 387 12.72 12.48 -34.57
N MET A 388 12.95 12.30 -33.28
CA MET A 388 12.70 13.25 -32.24
C MET A 388 13.97 13.53 -31.43
N LEU A 389 14.26 14.80 -31.23
CA LEU A 389 15.25 15.30 -30.27
C LEU A 389 14.49 15.99 -29.14
N GLY A 390 14.94 15.79 -27.91
CA GLY A 390 14.26 16.38 -26.77
C GLY A 390 15.23 16.83 -25.68
N HIS A 391 14.75 17.82 -24.94
CA HIS A 391 15.38 18.36 -23.74
C HIS A 391 14.31 18.53 -22.68
N GLU A 392 14.63 18.14 -21.45
CA GLU A 392 13.72 18.26 -20.31
C GLU A 392 14.48 18.81 -19.09
N VAL A 393 13.83 19.70 -18.35
CA VAL A 393 14.25 20.09 -17.01
C VAL A 393 13.09 19.90 -16.07
N SER A 394 13.34 19.33 -14.90
CA SER A 394 12.37 19.22 -13.83
C SER A 394 12.99 19.62 -12.50
N TYR A 395 12.18 20.26 -11.68
CA TYR A 395 12.55 20.75 -10.35
C TYR A 395 11.48 20.37 -9.35
N ARG A 396 11.91 20.01 -8.15
CA ARG A 396 11.06 19.75 -7.00
C ARG A 396 11.65 20.43 -5.77
N ASN A 397 10.79 21.11 -5.03
CA ASN A 397 11.07 21.64 -3.71
C ASN A 397 10.03 21.12 -2.73
N SER A 398 10.46 20.73 -1.55
CA SER A 398 9.59 20.28 -0.46
C SER A 398 10.03 20.96 0.83
N GLU A 399 9.11 21.60 1.52
CA GLU A 399 9.33 22.25 2.80
C GLU A 399 8.25 21.86 3.80
N HIS A 400 8.58 21.84 5.07
CA HIS A 400 7.60 21.62 6.12
C HIS A 400 7.96 22.38 7.40
N LEU A 401 6.92 22.66 8.19
CA LEU A 401 6.99 23.21 9.54
C LEU A 401 6.09 22.38 10.46
N LEU A 402 6.60 21.98 11.60
CA LEU A 402 5.90 21.25 12.64
C LEU A 402 5.97 22.02 13.94
N GLY A 403 4.84 22.16 14.62
CA GLY A 403 4.70 22.63 15.97
C GLY A 403 3.97 21.64 16.84
N GLU A 404 4.48 21.40 18.04
CA GLU A 404 3.86 20.56 19.07
C GLU A 404 3.81 21.29 20.40
N ALA A 405 2.69 21.14 21.10
CA ALA A 405 2.55 21.62 22.47
C ALA A 405 1.76 20.63 23.34
N MET A 406 2.03 20.66 24.61
CA MET A 406 1.41 19.81 25.63
C MET A 406 0.86 20.67 26.77
N ASP A 407 0.09 20.04 27.66
CA ASP A 407 -0.45 20.64 28.87
C ASP A 407 -1.41 21.80 28.57
N PHE A 408 -2.41 21.53 27.73
CA PHE A 408 -3.47 22.50 27.48
C PHE A 408 -4.40 22.61 28.68
N PRO A 409 -4.82 23.84 29.07
CA PRO A 409 -5.75 24.03 30.18
C PRO A 409 -7.17 23.56 29.86
N PHE A 410 -7.51 23.48 28.56
CA PHE A 410 -8.78 22.97 28.00
C PHE A 410 -8.55 22.53 26.56
N ASP A 411 -9.39 21.67 26.06
CA ASP A 411 -9.22 20.98 24.76
C ASP A 411 -10.14 21.44 23.64
N ASN A 412 -11.08 22.37 23.93
CA ASN A 412 -12.12 22.79 23.00
C ASN A 412 -11.63 23.55 21.77
N LEU A 413 -10.47 24.21 21.84
CA LEU A 413 -9.85 24.89 20.70
C LEU A 413 -8.96 23.97 19.87
N GLY A 414 -8.52 22.87 20.41
CA GLY A 414 -7.67 21.89 19.73
C GLY A 414 -6.45 22.55 19.07
N ASN A 415 -6.19 22.17 17.82
CA ASN A 415 -5.08 22.69 17.03
C ASN A 415 -5.23 24.16 16.56
N ASN A 416 -6.37 24.81 16.82
CA ASN A 416 -6.56 26.19 16.40
C ASN A 416 -5.72 27.19 17.20
N ASN A 417 -5.24 26.80 18.38
CA ASN A 417 -4.34 27.60 19.18
C ASN A 417 -3.35 26.73 19.97
N LEU A 418 -2.25 26.32 19.32
CA LEU A 418 -1.19 25.58 19.99
C LEU A 418 -0.46 26.38 21.08
N GLY A 419 -0.53 27.71 21.03
CA GLY A 419 0.07 28.58 22.03
C GLY A 419 -0.58 28.52 23.43
N LEU A 420 -1.74 27.83 23.57
CA LEU A 420 -2.35 27.56 24.86
C LEU A 420 -1.68 26.44 25.64
N GLY A 421 -0.91 25.57 24.95
CA GLY A 421 -0.15 24.53 25.63
C GLY A 421 0.97 25.15 26.47
N ALA A 422 0.99 24.82 27.77
CA ALA A 422 1.98 25.34 28.70
C ALA A 422 3.40 24.87 28.39
N VAL A 423 3.55 23.74 27.71
CA VAL A 423 4.83 23.14 27.36
C VAL A 423 4.95 23.03 25.85
N PRO A 424 5.70 23.90 25.16
CA PRO A 424 6.07 23.69 23.77
C PRO A 424 7.05 22.52 23.69
N SER A 425 6.64 21.41 23.07
CA SER A 425 7.42 20.16 23.08
C SER A 425 8.33 20.05 21.86
N LYS A 426 7.91 20.53 20.70
CA LYS A 426 8.70 20.44 19.47
C LYS A 426 8.41 21.59 18.51
N VAL A 427 9.47 22.12 17.92
CA VAL A 427 9.42 22.96 16.72
C VAL A 427 10.44 22.38 15.76
N GLU A 428 10.01 22.05 14.56
CA GLU A 428 10.86 21.45 13.52
C GLU A 428 10.52 22.05 12.17
N SER A 429 11.53 22.31 11.36
CA SER A 429 11.35 22.68 9.95
C SER A 429 12.30 21.89 9.08
N GLY A 430 11.90 21.66 7.84
CA GLY A 430 12.72 20.96 6.87
C GLY A 430 12.57 21.56 5.48
N TYR A 431 13.67 21.46 4.73
CA TYR A 431 13.76 21.92 3.36
C TYR A 431 14.52 20.92 2.52
N SER A 432 14.01 20.61 1.33
CA SER A 432 14.67 19.69 0.40
C SER A 432 14.37 20.08 -1.03
N GLU A 433 15.39 20.05 -1.89
CA GLU A 433 15.23 20.29 -3.32
C GLU A 433 15.94 19.24 -4.17
N LYS A 434 15.43 19.07 -5.39
CA LYS A 434 15.96 18.16 -6.39
C LYS A 434 15.74 18.73 -7.79
N MET A 435 16.75 18.58 -8.64
CA MET A 435 16.69 18.96 -10.05
C MET A 435 17.14 17.81 -10.92
N LEU A 436 16.48 17.65 -12.06
CA LEU A 436 16.85 16.71 -13.12
C LEU A 436 16.90 17.47 -14.44
N LEU A 437 18.02 17.30 -15.16
CA LEU A 437 18.24 17.80 -16.51
C LEU A 437 18.44 16.62 -17.45
N SER A 438 17.73 16.61 -18.57
CA SER A 438 17.75 15.46 -19.48
C SER A 438 17.82 15.88 -20.93
N PHE A 439 18.56 15.08 -21.72
CA PHE A 439 18.59 15.15 -23.17
C PHE A 439 18.26 13.78 -23.74
N PHE A 440 17.45 13.73 -24.78
CA PHE A 440 17.04 12.45 -25.37
C PHE A 440 16.84 12.56 -26.87
N ALA A 441 17.06 11.44 -27.56
CA ALA A 441 16.77 11.27 -28.97
C ALA A 441 16.02 9.95 -29.16
N ARG A 442 15.01 9.95 -30.03
CA ARG A 442 14.26 8.76 -30.44
C ARG A 442 14.15 8.74 -31.96
N ALA A 443 14.39 7.59 -32.53
CA ALA A 443 14.15 7.31 -33.95
C ALA A 443 13.16 6.15 -34.06
N ASN A 444 12.06 6.36 -34.77
CA ASN A 444 11.12 5.33 -35.17
C ASN A 444 11.23 5.15 -36.68
N TYR A 445 11.33 3.92 -37.13
CA TYR A 445 11.34 3.55 -38.54
C TYR A 445 10.35 2.45 -38.79
N SER A 446 9.54 2.56 -39.84
CA SER A 446 8.75 1.46 -40.32
C SER A 446 8.86 1.29 -41.83
N TYR A 447 9.00 0.05 -42.25
CA TYR A 447 8.94 -0.35 -43.67
C TYR A 447 7.65 -1.08 -43.97
N ASN A 448 6.88 -0.52 -44.92
CA ASN A 448 5.61 -1.06 -45.35
C ASN A 448 4.60 -1.41 -44.20
N ASN A 449 4.71 -0.78 -43.06
CA ASN A 449 4.00 -1.13 -41.82
C ASN A 449 4.20 -2.59 -41.33
N ARG A 450 5.16 -3.34 -41.90
CA ARG A 450 5.49 -4.72 -41.51
C ARG A 450 6.60 -4.81 -40.50
N TYR A 451 7.70 -4.11 -40.76
CA TYR A 451 8.88 -4.07 -39.91
C TYR A 451 8.93 -2.73 -39.21
N LEU A 452 8.91 -2.75 -37.89
CA LEU A 452 8.92 -1.55 -37.07
C LEU A 452 10.14 -1.59 -36.16
N LEU A 453 10.92 -0.51 -36.16
CA LEU A 453 12.11 -0.36 -35.34
C LEU A 453 11.99 0.94 -34.55
N THR A 454 12.39 0.90 -33.29
CA THR A 454 12.51 2.09 -32.44
C THR A 454 13.86 2.04 -31.71
N ALA A 455 14.61 3.12 -31.75
CA ALA A 455 15.81 3.31 -30.95
C ALA A 455 15.66 4.61 -30.14
N THR A 456 16.01 4.55 -28.87
CA THR A 456 16.00 5.72 -27.97
C THR A 456 17.30 5.77 -27.19
N VAL A 457 17.87 6.95 -27.03
CA VAL A 457 18.95 7.22 -26.10
C VAL A 457 18.55 8.41 -25.24
N ARG A 458 18.81 8.30 -23.94
CA ARG A 458 18.54 9.38 -22.97
C ARG A 458 19.73 9.52 -22.04
N ALA A 459 20.08 10.76 -21.73
CA ALA A 459 21.05 11.14 -20.73
C ALA A 459 20.34 11.98 -19.65
N ASP A 460 20.39 11.54 -18.41
CA ASP A 460 19.77 12.21 -17.27
C ASP A 460 20.83 12.63 -16.25
N GLY A 461 20.84 13.92 -15.86
CA GLY A 461 21.70 14.47 -14.82
C GLY A 461 20.90 14.85 -13.58
N SER A 462 21.08 14.13 -12.46
CA SER A 462 20.35 14.33 -11.20
C SER A 462 21.23 14.98 -10.14
N THR A 463 20.67 15.95 -9.39
CA THR A 463 21.36 16.60 -8.26
C THR A 463 21.47 15.70 -7.02
N VAL A 464 20.84 14.53 -7.01
CA VAL A 464 20.94 13.55 -5.91
C VAL A 464 22.36 12.97 -5.81
N PHE A 465 23.04 12.84 -6.96
CA PHE A 465 24.38 12.27 -7.04
C PHE A 465 25.46 13.35 -7.06
N SER A 466 26.67 12.97 -6.66
CA SER A 466 27.84 13.83 -6.74
C SER A 466 28.13 14.20 -8.18
N GLN A 467 28.95 15.25 -8.39
CA GLN A 467 29.29 15.74 -9.73
C GLN A 467 29.91 14.65 -10.63
N LYS A 468 30.68 13.75 -10.05
CA LYS A 468 31.35 12.64 -10.77
C LYS A 468 30.35 11.65 -11.37
N ASN A 469 29.24 11.35 -10.69
CA ASN A 469 28.26 10.34 -11.06
C ASN A 469 26.87 10.91 -11.39
N LYS A 470 26.82 12.22 -11.61
CA LYS A 470 25.56 12.94 -11.86
C LYS A 470 24.80 12.43 -13.07
N TRP A 471 25.51 12.07 -14.15
CA TRP A 471 24.93 11.69 -15.42
C TRP A 471 24.80 10.17 -15.56
N GLY A 472 23.59 9.72 -15.93
CA GLY A 472 23.26 8.36 -16.34
C GLY A 472 22.88 8.33 -17.82
N PHE A 473 23.25 7.22 -18.52
CA PHE A 473 22.94 7.00 -19.93
C PHE A 473 22.05 5.76 -20.07
N PHE A 474 20.93 5.93 -20.77
CA PHE A 474 19.84 4.95 -20.84
C PHE A 474 19.45 4.67 -22.29
N PRO A 475 20.14 3.74 -22.95
CA PRO A 475 19.78 3.31 -24.30
C PRO A 475 18.63 2.31 -24.30
N SER A 476 17.83 2.30 -25.36
CA SER A 476 16.83 1.28 -25.62
C SER A 476 16.61 1.04 -27.09
N PHE A 477 16.20 -0.18 -27.42
CA PHE A 477 15.88 -0.63 -28.76
C PHE A 477 14.66 -1.53 -28.74
N SER A 478 13.79 -1.40 -29.74
CA SER A 478 12.72 -2.36 -29.99
C SER A 478 12.52 -2.63 -31.46
N ALA A 479 12.14 -3.86 -31.78
CA ALA A 479 11.76 -4.30 -33.11
C ALA A 479 10.44 -5.02 -33.06
N ALA A 480 9.61 -4.82 -34.07
CA ALA A 480 8.39 -5.59 -34.25
C ALA A 480 8.22 -6.00 -35.70
N TRP A 481 7.77 -7.24 -35.88
CA TRP A 481 7.46 -7.81 -37.18
C TRP A 481 5.98 -8.19 -37.20
N ARG A 482 5.22 -7.57 -38.08
CA ARG A 482 3.82 -7.92 -38.34
C ARG A 482 3.80 -9.04 -39.39
N VAL A 483 3.89 -10.27 -38.90
CA VAL A 483 3.95 -11.48 -39.71
C VAL A 483 2.67 -11.63 -40.55
N SER A 484 1.53 -11.24 -39.97
CA SER A 484 0.23 -11.26 -40.69
C SER A 484 0.18 -10.41 -41.96
N GLU A 485 1.08 -9.45 -42.16
CA GLU A 485 1.16 -8.61 -43.37
C GLU A 485 2.02 -9.24 -44.45
N GLU A 486 2.63 -10.41 -44.24
CA GLU A 486 3.42 -11.13 -45.21
C GLU A 486 2.53 -11.88 -46.20
N GLU A 487 3.01 -12.05 -47.42
CA GLU A 487 2.25 -12.69 -48.48
C GLU A 487 1.83 -14.12 -48.14
N PHE A 488 2.73 -14.87 -47.47
CA PHE A 488 2.47 -16.28 -47.08
C PHE A 488 1.42 -16.41 -45.94
N MET A 489 0.99 -15.31 -45.32
CA MET A 489 -0.03 -15.29 -44.27
C MET A 489 -1.40 -14.89 -44.77
N LYS A 490 -1.49 -14.33 -45.98
CA LYS A 490 -2.73 -13.79 -46.51
C LYS A 490 -3.84 -14.84 -46.77
N ASP A 491 -3.44 -16.07 -46.97
CA ASP A 491 -4.38 -17.18 -47.20
C ASP A 491 -4.92 -17.79 -45.92
N LEU A 492 -4.49 -17.28 -44.74
CA LEU A 492 -4.92 -17.77 -43.46
C LEU A 492 -6.03 -16.89 -42.87
N ASP A 493 -7.24 -17.01 -43.40
CA ASP A 493 -8.42 -16.19 -43.04
C ASP A 493 -8.76 -16.26 -41.53
N TRP A 494 -8.40 -17.35 -40.87
CA TRP A 494 -8.64 -17.51 -39.43
C TRP A 494 -7.70 -16.72 -38.54
N MET A 495 -6.54 -16.26 -39.07
CA MET A 495 -5.52 -15.49 -38.35
C MET A 495 -5.56 -14.02 -38.75
N SER A 496 -6.17 -13.18 -37.94
CA SER A 496 -6.38 -11.76 -38.25
C SER A 496 -5.17 -10.90 -37.89
N ASN A 497 -4.34 -11.33 -36.94
CA ASN A 497 -3.15 -10.61 -36.52
C ASN A 497 -2.10 -11.61 -36.02
N PHE A 498 -0.87 -11.46 -36.48
CA PHE A 498 0.30 -12.13 -35.92
C PHE A 498 1.46 -11.14 -35.92
N LYS A 499 1.87 -10.72 -34.70
CA LYS A 499 2.97 -9.79 -34.52
C LYS A 499 3.93 -10.31 -33.47
N VAL A 500 5.20 -10.32 -33.83
CA VAL A 500 6.33 -10.64 -32.94
C VAL A 500 6.97 -9.33 -32.50
N ARG A 501 7.26 -9.20 -31.22
CA ARG A 501 7.88 -8.02 -30.61
C ARG A 501 9.14 -8.43 -29.84
N PHE A 502 10.20 -7.67 -30.02
CA PHE A 502 11.41 -7.74 -29.22
C PHE A 502 11.71 -6.35 -28.68
N GLY A 503 12.10 -6.28 -27.42
CA GLY A 503 12.51 -5.04 -26.77
C GLY A 503 13.69 -5.27 -25.82
N TRP A 504 14.62 -4.35 -25.84
CA TRP A 504 15.69 -4.25 -24.87
C TRP A 504 15.90 -2.80 -24.48
N GLY A 505 16.18 -2.56 -23.22
CA GLY A 505 16.49 -1.20 -22.78
C GLY A 505 17.03 -1.17 -21.37
N VAL A 506 17.65 -0.05 -21.05
CA VAL A 506 18.16 0.28 -19.73
C VAL A 506 17.44 1.53 -19.24
N VAL A 507 16.99 1.52 -17.98
CA VAL A 507 16.43 2.67 -17.28
C VAL A 507 17.11 2.81 -15.93
N GLY A 508 17.26 4.04 -15.46
CA GLY A 508 17.87 4.35 -14.17
C GLY A 508 16.83 4.48 -13.04
N ASN A 509 17.33 4.60 -11.82
CA ASN A 509 16.55 5.00 -10.65
C ASN A 509 17.39 5.95 -9.78
N ASP A 510 16.80 7.10 -9.40
CA ASP A 510 17.39 8.11 -8.51
C ASP A 510 16.46 8.42 -7.31
N ARG A 511 15.53 7.50 -7.00
CA ARG A 511 14.55 7.67 -5.94
C ARG A 511 15.12 7.29 -4.57
N ILE A 512 16.09 8.07 -4.15
CA ILE A 512 16.68 8.01 -2.81
C ILE A 512 16.52 9.37 -2.13
N THR A 513 16.74 9.39 -0.84
CA THR A 513 16.78 10.63 -0.05
C THR A 513 17.82 11.58 -0.65
N ASN A 514 17.49 12.86 -0.74
CA ASN A 514 18.42 13.88 -1.20
C ASN A 514 19.62 14.00 -0.26
N TYR A 515 20.74 14.46 -0.80
CA TYR A 515 21.97 14.81 -0.06
C TYR A 515 22.76 13.62 0.53
N LEU A 516 22.47 12.37 0.16
CA LEU A 516 23.20 11.19 0.65
C LEU A 516 24.68 11.16 0.18
N SER A 517 24.99 11.93 -0.85
CA SER A 517 26.39 12.13 -1.32
C SER A 517 27.18 13.17 -0.51
N MET A 518 26.54 13.82 0.49
CA MET A 518 27.10 14.86 1.34
C MET A 518 27.19 14.41 2.80
N ASP A 519 28.00 15.10 3.61
CA ASP A 519 28.02 14.90 5.04
C ASP A 519 26.73 15.52 5.64
N LEU A 520 25.97 14.70 6.35
CA LEU A 520 24.75 15.15 7.03
C LEU A 520 24.96 15.12 8.55
N TYR A 521 24.45 16.15 9.19
CA TYR A 521 24.44 16.30 10.65
C TYR A 521 23.01 16.33 11.16
N THR A 522 22.83 15.92 12.38
CA THR A 522 21.57 16.06 13.12
C THR A 522 21.82 16.77 14.44
N ASP A 523 20.86 17.52 14.89
CA ASP A 523 20.86 18.14 16.20
C ASP A 523 20.48 17.12 17.28
N ASN A 524 21.25 17.10 18.34
CA ASN A 524 20.98 16.32 19.54
C ASN A 524 21.03 17.23 20.77
N LYS A 525 20.27 16.92 21.79
CA LYS A 525 20.30 17.60 23.06
C LYS A 525 21.34 16.91 23.97
N TYR A 526 22.27 17.67 24.49
CA TYR A 526 23.33 17.20 25.39
C TYR A 526 23.34 18.00 26.69
N GLY A 527 23.37 17.32 27.78
CA GLY A 527 23.43 17.95 29.10
C GLY A 527 24.87 18.34 29.46
N ILE A 528 25.12 19.62 29.71
CA ILE A 528 26.39 20.11 30.26
C ILE A 528 26.08 20.82 31.58
N GLY A 529 26.42 20.18 32.70
CA GLY A 529 25.99 20.63 34.04
C GLY A 529 24.46 20.66 34.12
N ASN A 530 23.89 21.78 34.52
CA ASN A 530 22.43 21.97 34.61
C ASN A 530 21.80 22.50 33.30
N ASN A 531 22.57 22.66 32.22
CA ASN A 531 22.09 23.23 30.98
C ASN A 531 21.99 22.16 29.89
N THR A 532 20.91 22.24 29.10
CA THR A 532 20.77 21.47 27.87
C THR A 532 21.25 22.31 26.70
N VAL A 533 22.26 21.82 25.98
CA VAL A 533 22.80 22.46 24.77
C VAL A 533 22.48 21.65 23.53
N THR A 534 22.28 22.32 22.41
CA THR A 534 22.12 21.64 21.12
C THR A 534 23.49 21.40 20.52
N VAL A 535 23.81 20.16 20.22
CA VAL A 535 25.06 19.74 19.57
C VAL A 535 24.74 19.16 18.19
N LEU A 536 25.61 19.40 17.22
CA LEU A 536 25.52 18.78 15.91
C LEU A 536 26.35 17.49 15.92
N THR A 537 25.70 16.38 15.69
CA THR A 537 26.36 15.07 15.57
C THR A 537 26.28 14.56 14.14
N PRO A 538 27.29 13.86 13.63
CA PRO A 538 27.22 13.22 12.32
C PRO A 538 26.03 12.25 12.27
N LYS A 539 25.14 12.45 11.26
CA LYS A 539 23.99 11.58 11.05
C LYS A 539 24.34 10.42 10.15
N GLN A 540 25.14 10.67 9.12
CA GLN A 540 25.42 9.73 8.06
C GLN A 540 26.77 10.00 7.45
N LEU A 541 27.52 8.92 7.18
CA LEU A 541 28.75 8.99 6.44
C LEU A 541 28.46 9.21 4.96
N LYS A 542 29.03 10.27 4.39
CA LYS A 542 28.85 10.56 2.96
C LYS A 542 29.37 9.44 2.07
N ASN A 543 28.77 9.32 0.89
CA ASN A 543 29.32 8.53 -0.18
C ASN A 543 29.30 9.34 -1.50
N SER A 544 30.45 9.90 -1.86
CA SER A 544 30.61 10.66 -3.12
C SER A 544 30.60 9.77 -4.37
N ASP A 545 30.70 8.46 -4.22
CA ASP A 545 30.68 7.50 -5.32
C ASP A 545 29.29 6.95 -5.63
N LEU A 546 28.25 7.39 -4.88
CA LEU A 546 26.86 7.06 -5.20
C LEU A 546 26.54 7.39 -6.65
N LYS A 547 25.97 6.41 -7.35
CA LYS A 547 25.57 6.47 -8.76
C LYS A 547 24.17 5.93 -8.96
N TRP A 548 23.70 6.03 -10.18
CA TRP A 548 22.42 5.52 -10.62
C TRP A 548 22.27 4.01 -10.39
N GLU A 549 21.13 3.59 -9.83
CA GLU A 549 20.67 2.21 -9.91
C GLU A 549 20.20 1.96 -11.35
N GLY A 550 20.59 0.87 -11.97
CA GLY A 550 20.30 0.54 -13.37
C GLY A 550 19.44 -0.72 -13.51
N SER A 551 18.30 -0.60 -14.18
CA SER A 551 17.46 -1.76 -14.55
C SER A 551 17.53 -2.01 -16.05
N SER A 552 17.99 -3.18 -16.46
CA SER A 552 18.01 -3.66 -17.85
C SER A 552 16.89 -4.67 -18.05
N THR A 553 16.05 -4.48 -19.05
CA THR A 553 14.95 -5.40 -19.39
C THR A 553 15.09 -5.90 -20.81
N VAL A 554 14.96 -7.23 -20.99
CA VAL A 554 14.72 -7.89 -22.28
C VAL A 554 13.27 -8.36 -22.27
N ASN A 555 12.54 -8.11 -23.36
CA ASN A 555 11.16 -8.55 -23.54
C ASN A 555 10.98 -9.18 -24.92
N LEU A 556 10.33 -10.34 -24.97
CA LEU A 556 9.84 -10.99 -26.19
C LEU A 556 8.34 -11.10 -26.10
N GLY A 557 7.61 -10.55 -27.06
CA GLY A 557 6.15 -10.54 -27.07
C GLY A 557 5.56 -11.11 -28.35
N LEU A 558 4.38 -11.72 -28.21
CA LEU A 558 3.54 -12.22 -29.30
C LEU A 558 2.17 -11.61 -29.16
N ASP A 559 1.66 -11.00 -30.24
CA ASP A 559 0.26 -10.54 -30.34
C ASP A 559 -0.42 -11.36 -31.44
N LEU A 560 -1.40 -12.16 -31.06
CA LEU A 560 -2.15 -13.06 -31.93
C LEU A 560 -3.62 -12.65 -31.96
N GLY A 561 -4.20 -12.49 -33.12
CA GLY A 561 -5.62 -12.25 -33.31
C GLY A 561 -6.23 -13.31 -34.24
N PHE A 562 -7.36 -13.84 -33.87
CA PHE A 562 -8.05 -14.91 -34.58
C PHE A 562 -9.50 -14.53 -34.86
N PHE A 563 -10.04 -15.03 -35.99
CA PHE A 563 -11.47 -14.90 -36.36
C PHE A 563 -11.93 -13.44 -36.36
N ASP A 564 -11.32 -12.60 -37.20
CA ASP A 564 -11.57 -11.14 -37.27
C ASP A 564 -11.36 -10.42 -35.93
N ASN A 565 -10.29 -10.80 -35.21
CA ASN A 565 -9.94 -10.32 -33.89
C ASN A 565 -11.02 -10.58 -32.82
N ARG A 566 -11.90 -11.58 -33.02
CA ARG A 566 -12.82 -12.01 -31.95
C ARG A 566 -12.10 -12.67 -30.78
N LEU A 567 -10.94 -13.28 -31.03
CA LEU A 567 -10.06 -13.83 -30.01
C LEU A 567 -8.68 -13.19 -30.15
N ASN A 568 -8.24 -12.45 -29.14
CA ASN A 568 -6.93 -11.82 -29.11
C ASN A 568 -6.13 -12.37 -27.93
N LEU A 569 -4.93 -12.86 -28.21
CA LEU A 569 -3.99 -13.37 -27.21
C LEU A 569 -2.71 -12.54 -27.28
N THR A 570 -2.28 -12.00 -26.15
CA THR A 570 -0.95 -11.41 -25.97
C THR A 570 -0.17 -12.25 -25.00
N ALA A 571 1.04 -12.64 -25.37
CA ALA A 571 1.99 -13.34 -24.52
C ALA A 571 3.31 -12.57 -24.47
N ASP A 572 3.78 -12.24 -23.28
CA ASP A 572 5.06 -11.59 -23.05
C ASP A 572 5.95 -12.45 -22.17
N PHE A 573 7.18 -12.64 -22.59
CA PHE A 573 8.25 -13.19 -21.77
C PHE A 573 9.27 -12.09 -21.48
N PHE A 574 9.68 -11.92 -20.23
CA PHE A 574 10.62 -10.88 -19.85
C PHE A 574 11.67 -11.35 -18.86
N ILE A 575 12.84 -10.69 -18.91
CA ILE A 575 13.90 -10.75 -17.91
C ILE A 575 14.31 -9.32 -17.59
N LYS A 576 14.16 -8.92 -16.32
CA LYS A 576 14.56 -7.62 -15.79
C LYS A 576 15.66 -7.82 -14.75
N ASN A 577 16.83 -7.25 -14.99
CA ASN A 577 17.97 -7.27 -14.08
C ASN A 577 18.20 -5.86 -13.54
N THR A 578 18.12 -5.69 -12.23
CA THR A 578 18.47 -4.44 -11.55
C THR A 578 19.81 -4.61 -10.86
N LYS A 579 20.74 -3.70 -11.13
CA LYS A 579 22.11 -3.67 -10.62
C LYS A 579 22.36 -2.40 -9.83
N ASP A 580 23.41 -2.43 -9.01
CA ASP A 580 23.86 -1.25 -8.27
C ASP A 580 22.73 -0.72 -7.37
N LEU A 581 22.01 -1.64 -6.67
CA LEU A 581 20.94 -1.26 -5.77
C LEU A 581 21.44 -0.26 -4.73
N LEU A 582 20.63 0.77 -4.49
CA LEU A 582 20.95 1.78 -3.49
C LEU A 582 20.52 1.28 -2.11
N LEU A 583 21.49 0.83 -1.31
CA LEU A 583 21.28 0.22 -0.01
C LEU A 583 22.12 0.90 1.08
N ALA A 584 21.56 1.00 2.29
CA ALA A 584 22.32 1.37 3.47
C ALA A 584 23.13 0.16 3.96
N GLN A 585 24.44 0.24 3.88
CA GLN A 585 25.37 -0.75 4.40
C GLN A 585 25.71 -0.41 5.85
N SER A 586 25.52 -1.37 6.78
CA SER A 586 25.95 -1.22 8.17
C SER A 586 27.47 -1.08 8.26
N LEU A 587 27.92 -0.17 9.11
CA LEU A 587 29.30 0.08 9.38
C LEU A 587 29.67 -0.38 10.77
N ALA A 588 30.96 -0.71 10.99
CA ALA A 588 31.46 -0.99 12.33
C ALA A 588 31.30 0.26 13.22
N HIS A 589 30.78 0.10 14.42
CA HIS A 589 30.56 1.20 15.37
C HIS A 589 31.79 2.05 15.66
N ALA A 590 32.99 1.47 15.51
CA ALA A 590 34.28 2.18 15.64
C ALA A 590 34.45 3.33 14.64
N THR A 591 33.66 3.36 13.53
CA THR A 591 33.69 4.47 12.55
C THR A 591 32.97 5.71 13.05
N GLY A 592 32.20 5.61 14.14
CA GLY A 592 31.31 6.66 14.63
C GLY A 592 30.00 6.82 13.84
N PHE A 593 29.74 5.95 12.84
CA PHE A 593 28.54 5.95 12.01
C PHE A 593 27.88 4.57 12.03
N SER A 594 26.54 4.55 11.96
CA SER A 594 25.78 3.30 11.91
C SER A 594 25.73 2.70 10.51
N SER A 595 25.71 3.53 9.48
CA SER A 595 25.56 3.08 8.09
C SER A 595 26.10 4.08 7.09
N GLN A 596 26.30 3.61 5.85
CA GLN A 596 26.61 4.40 4.67
C GLN A 596 25.80 3.88 3.47
N TRP A 597 25.22 4.76 2.69
CA TRP A 597 24.54 4.38 1.45
C TRP A 597 25.56 4.00 0.37
N GLN A 598 25.32 2.87 -0.27
CA GLN A 598 26.23 2.32 -1.30
C GLN A 598 25.42 1.71 -2.45
N ASN A 599 26.03 1.62 -3.64
CA ASN A 599 25.48 0.90 -4.78
C ASN A 599 25.93 -0.57 -4.71
N ILE A 600 25.12 -1.40 -4.07
CA ILE A 600 25.43 -2.81 -3.79
C ILE A 600 24.20 -3.68 -4.07
N GLY A 601 24.45 -4.91 -4.52
CA GLY A 601 23.41 -5.88 -4.73
C GLY A 601 22.81 -5.89 -6.14
N LYS A 602 22.13 -6.98 -6.43
CA LYS A 602 21.48 -7.28 -7.70
C LYS A 602 20.19 -8.06 -7.47
N ILE A 603 19.13 -7.70 -8.22
CA ILE A 603 17.85 -8.41 -8.26
C ILE A 603 17.52 -8.77 -9.72
N GLN A 604 17.01 -9.97 -9.92
CA GLN A 604 16.44 -10.40 -11.20
C GLN A 604 14.95 -10.69 -11.02
N ASN A 605 14.12 -10.16 -11.92
CA ASN A 605 12.73 -10.57 -12.11
C ASN A 605 12.59 -11.18 -13.50
N LYS A 606 12.03 -12.38 -13.60
CA LYS A 606 11.69 -13.03 -14.87
C LYS A 606 10.30 -13.59 -14.82
N GLY A 607 9.60 -13.56 -15.95
CA GLY A 607 8.24 -14.03 -15.94
C GLY A 607 7.61 -14.16 -17.31
N ILE A 608 6.40 -14.73 -17.26
CA ILE A 608 5.49 -14.88 -18.39
C ILE A 608 4.19 -14.19 -18.04
N GLU A 609 3.70 -13.38 -18.95
CA GLU A 609 2.42 -12.68 -18.85
C GLU A 609 1.54 -13.07 -20.02
N LEU A 610 0.31 -13.48 -19.73
CA LEU A 610 -0.68 -13.83 -20.73
C LEU A 610 -1.91 -12.95 -20.55
N SER A 611 -2.43 -12.42 -21.65
CA SER A 611 -3.69 -11.69 -21.72
C SER A 611 -4.53 -12.19 -22.85
N LEU A 612 -5.79 -12.52 -22.58
CA LEU A 612 -6.78 -13.01 -23.53
C LEU A 612 -7.97 -12.07 -23.51
N SER A 613 -8.37 -11.58 -24.69
CA SER A 613 -9.63 -10.87 -24.87
C SER A 613 -10.44 -11.62 -25.92
N SER A 614 -11.68 -11.98 -25.58
CA SER A 614 -12.56 -12.76 -26.43
C SER A 614 -13.93 -12.11 -26.55
N THR A 615 -14.43 -11.98 -27.79
CA THR A 615 -15.82 -11.70 -28.08
C THR A 615 -16.52 -13.04 -28.38
N ASN A 616 -17.08 -13.63 -27.30
CA ASN A 616 -17.65 -14.99 -27.38
C ASN A 616 -18.88 -15.04 -28.27
N ILE A 617 -19.79 -14.10 -28.06
CA ILE A 617 -21.02 -13.96 -28.85
C ILE A 617 -21.22 -12.48 -29.20
N GLN A 618 -21.50 -12.20 -30.45
CA GLN A 618 -21.87 -10.87 -30.92
C GLN A 618 -23.04 -10.96 -31.89
N THR A 619 -24.17 -10.49 -31.43
CA THR A 619 -25.40 -10.39 -32.25
C THR A 619 -25.93 -8.96 -32.17
N LYS A 620 -27.03 -8.66 -32.88
CA LYS A 620 -27.66 -7.35 -32.81
C LYS A 620 -28.12 -6.97 -31.38
N ASP A 621 -28.62 -7.96 -30.64
CA ASP A 621 -29.27 -7.74 -29.35
C ASP A 621 -28.46 -8.27 -28.16
N PHE A 622 -27.47 -9.13 -28.39
CA PHE A 622 -26.65 -9.75 -27.34
C PHE A 622 -25.15 -9.70 -27.65
N ASN A 623 -24.37 -9.23 -26.72
CA ASN A 623 -22.92 -9.20 -26.76
C ASN A 623 -22.35 -9.83 -25.48
N TRP A 624 -21.42 -10.78 -25.62
CA TRP A 624 -20.70 -11.38 -24.52
C TRP A 624 -19.20 -11.33 -24.77
N GLN A 625 -18.48 -10.66 -23.87
CA GLN A 625 -17.03 -10.51 -23.91
C GLN A 625 -16.40 -11.08 -22.64
N THR A 626 -15.21 -11.65 -22.80
CA THR A 626 -14.38 -12.14 -21.71
C THR A 626 -12.97 -11.55 -21.82
N ASN A 627 -12.47 -10.99 -20.75
CA ASN A 627 -11.08 -10.59 -20.61
C ASN A 627 -10.44 -11.41 -19.49
N PHE A 628 -9.34 -12.07 -19.78
CA PHE A 628 -8.58 -12.89 -18.84
C PHE A 628 -7.12 -12.47 -18.87
N ASN A 629 -6.48 -12.44 -17.72
CA ASN A 629 -5.03 -12.30 -17.63
C ASN A 629 -4.45 -13.12 -16.49
N ILE A 630 -3.21 -13.58 -16.70
CA ILE A 630 -2.43 -14.30 -15.70
C ILE A 630 -0.95 -13.96 -15.84
N SER A 631 -0.26 -13.91 -14.72
CA SER A 631 1.17 -13.58 -14.65
C SER A 631 1.88 -14.53 -13.72
N PHE A 632 2.99 -15.06 -14.20
CA PHE A 632 3.95 -15.90 -13.46
C PHE A 632 5.24 -15.09 -13.35
N ILE A 633 5.62 -14.70 -12.12
CA ILE A 633 6.80 -13.85 -11.90
C ILE A 633 7.68 -14.50 -10.84
N LYS A 634 8.93 -14.79 -11.19
CA LYS A 634 9.96 -15.22 -10.26
C LYS A 634 10.92 -14.07 -9.99
N ASN A 635 11.00 -13.65 -8.74
CA ASN A 635 11.97 -12.72 -8.21
C ASN A 635 13.17 -13.49 -7.63
N THR A 636 14.39 -13.00 -7.79
CA THR A 636 15.60 -13.61 -7.21
C THR A 636 16.58 -12.52 -6.81
N LEU A 637 17.05 -12.53 -5.57
CA LEU A 637 18.16 -11.73 -5.11
C LEU A 637 19.46 -12.38 -5.58
N GLU A 638 20.16 -11.79 -6.56
CA GLU A 638 21.36 -12.40 -7.14
C GLU A 638 22.64 -12.07 -6.35
N ALA A 639 22.68 -10.92 -5.71
CA ALA A 639 23.84 -10.52 -4.90
C ALA A 639 23.44 -9.44 -3.87
N LEU A 640 24.17 -9.40 -2.77
CA LEU A 640 24.27 -8.32 -1.78
C LEU A 640 25.67 -7.71 -1.81
N SER A 641 26.13 -7.09 -0.71
CA SER A 641 27.50 -6.61 -0.58
C SER A 641 28.51 -7.78 -0.61
N SER A 642 29.79 -7.48 -0.86
CA SER A 642 30.84 -8.50 -0.94
C SER A 642 30.89 -9.33 0.36
N GLY A 643 30.69 -10.64 0.22
CA GLY A 643 30.69 -11.60 1.33
C GLY A 643 29.38 -11.73 2.10
N GLU A 644 28.38 -10.87 1.87
CA GLU A 644 27.07 -10.96 2.52
C GLU A 644 26.19 -11.96 1.77
N GLN A 645 25.77 -13.05 2.43
CA GLN A 645 24.92 -14.08 1.85
C GLN A 645 23.43 -13.86 2.16
N TYR A 646 23.14 -13.13 3.21
CA TYR A 646 21.77 -12.79 3.60
C TYR A 646 21.72 -11.50 4.40
N ARG A 647 20.56 -10.91 4.46
CA ARG A 647 20.23 -9.74 5.29
C ARG A 647 18.90 -9.96 5.97
N LEU A 648 18.89 -9.79 7.30
CA LEU A 648 17.66 -9.81 8.08
C LEU A 648 16.91 -8.49 7.93
N ALA A 649 15.59 -8.56 7.97
CA ALA A 649 14.70 -7.41 7.88
C ALA A 649 13.54 -7.55 8.87
N ARG A 650 12.94 -6.41 9.22
CA ARG A 650 11.77 -6.33 10.11
C ARG A 650 10.59 -5.71 9.38
N SER A 651 9.41 -6.30 9.53
CA SER A 651 8.17 -5.70 9.07
C SER A 651 7.82 -4.40 9.82
N GLY A 652 8.31 -4.27 11.06
CA GLY A 652 8.01 -3.13 11.93
C GLY A 652 6.65 -3.25 12.62
N PHE A 653 6.04 -4.44 12.68
CA PHE A 653 4.77 -4.65 13.37
C PHE A 653 4.86 -4.21 14.85
N ASP A 654 5.70 -4.87 15.64
CA ASP A 654 6.00 -4.47 17.01
C ASP A 654 7.24 -5.21 17.51
N SER A 655 8.26 -4.48 17.93
CA SER A 655 9.51 -5.07 18.41
C SER A 655 9.37 -5.95 19.66
N ASN A 656 8.25 -5.87 20.37
CA ASN A 656 7.96 -6.74 21.51
C ASN A 656 7.32 -8.07 21.13
N PHE A 657 6.84 -8.22 19.89
CA PHE A 657 6.16 -9.42 19.38
C PHE A 657 6.89 -10.05 18.22
N THR A 658 7.56 -9.25 17.40
CA THR A 658 8.32 -9.73 16.24
C THR A 658 9.73 -9.16 16.29
N GLY A 659 10.72 -10.05 16.17
CA GLY A 659 12.11 -9.67 15.92
C GLY A 659 12.34 -9.42 14.42
N ASP A 660 13.44 -9.95 13.89
CA ASP A 660 13.68 -10.00 12.46
C ASP A 660 12.79 -11.09 11.86
N ASP A 661 11.70 -10.70 11.22
CA ASP A 661 10.64 -11.58 10.72
C ASP A 661 10.77 -11.91 9.22
N TYR A 662 11.70 -11.24 8.53
CA TYR A 662 12.02 -11.50 7.13
C TYR A 662 13.52 -11.69 6.91
N ILE A 663 13.85 -12.40 5.84
CA ILE A 663 15.22 -12.59 5.36
C ILE A 663 15.30 -12.36 3.84
N ALA A 664 16.28 -11.58 3.43
CA ALA A 664 16.70 -11.48 2.03
C ALA A 664 17.95 -12.34 1.85
N LYS A 665 17.85 -13.46 1.14
CA LYS A 665 18.92 -14.46 0.98
C LYS A 665 19.34 -14.53 -0.48
N VAL A 666 20.63 -14.52 -0.73
CA VAL A 666 21.18 -14.64 -2.09
C VAL A 666 20.79 -15.99 -2.71
N GLY A 667 20.31 -15.94 -3.96
CA GLY A 667 19.78 -17.09 -4.70
C GLY A 667 18.28 -17.32 -4.53
N GLU A 668 17.65 -16.66 -3.55
CA GLU A 668 16.24 -16.85 -3.20
C GLU A 668 15.39 -15.63 -3.58
N SER A 669 14.07 -15.77 -3.43
CA SER A 669 13.12 -14.69 -3.64
C SER A 669 13.17 -13.68 -2.49
N LEU A 670 12.78 -12.44 -2.76
CA LEU A 670 12.46 -11.49 -1.70
C LEU A 670 11.14 -11.88 -1.01
N GLY A 671 10.94 -11.38 0.21
CA GLY A 671 9.71 -11.62 0.97
C GLY A 671 9.66 -13.00 1.66
N LEU A 672 10.82 -13.59 1.92
CA LEU A 672 10.91 -14.83 2.71
C LEU A 672 10.65 -14.51 4.18
N ILE A 673 9.65 -15.19 4.75
CA ILE A 673 9.32 -15.14 6.17
C ILE A 673 10.33 -16.03 6.91
N TYR A 674 10.94 -15.53 7.97
CA TYR A 674 12.07 -16.16 8.64
C TYR A 674 11.84 -16.33 10.13
N GLY A 675 11.85 -17.55 10.61
CA GLY A 675 11.55 -17.87 12.00
C GLY A 675 11.75 -19.34 12.31
N TYR A 676 11.07 -19.80 13.35
CA TYR A 676 11.09 -21.19 13.80
C TYR A 676 9.96 -21.99 13.18
N GLU A 677 10.22 -23.25 12.87
CA GLU A 677 9.18 -24.19 12.49
C GLU A 677 8.48 -24.69 13.76
N PHE A 678 7.16 -24.48 13.85
CA PHE A 678 6.33 -24.91 14.97
C PHE A 678 6.17 -26.43 14.96
N ASP A 679 6.44 -27.11 16.07
CA ASP A 679 6.39 -28.57 16.24
C ASP A 679 5.46 -29.01 17.38
N GLY A 680 4.47 -28.15 17.73
CA GLY A 680 3.50 -28.46 18.77
C GLY A 680 3.83 -27.81 20.12
N ILE A 681 3.36 -28.42 21.18
CA ILE A 681 3.41 -27.94 22.56
C ILE A 681 4.01 -29.02 23.44
N TYR A 682 4.91 -28.67 24.38
CA TYR A 682 5.41 -29.62 25.37
C TYR A 682 4.26 -30.15 26.20
N GLN A 683 4.10 -31.46 26.21
CA GLN A 683 3.08 -32.18 27.00
C GLN A 683 3.64 -32.62 28.35
N ALA A 684 2.76 -32.95 29.30
CA ALA A 684 3.18 -33.51 30.60
C ALA A 684 4.04 -34.76 30.44
N ASP A 685 3.76 -35.59 29.43
CA ASP A 685 4.50 -36.82 29.14
C ASP A 685 5.92 -36.60 28.60
N ASP A 686 6.26 -35.37 28.17
CA ASP A 686 7.63 -35.05 27.76
C ASP A 686 8.58 -34.89 28.95
N PHE A 687 8.06 -34.91 30.21
CA PHE A 687 8.80 -34.69 31.42
C PHE A 687 8.72 -35.90 32.38
N TYR A 688 9.65 -35.93 33.31
CA TYR A 688 9.58 -36.77 34.51
C TYR A 688 9.90 -35.92 35.76
N THR A 689 9.38 -36.33 36.90
CA THR A 689 9.69 -35.67 38.17
C THR A 689 10.91 -36.32 38.80
N ASN A 690 11.96 -35.55 39.04
CA ASN A 690 13.16 -36.04 39.69
C ASN A 690 12.95 -36.26 41.23
N THR A 691 13.94 -36.80 41.90
CA THR A 691 13.90 -37.07 43.35
C THR A 691 13.70 -35.81 44.22
N ASN A 692 13.96 -34.62 43.67
CA ASN A 692 13.78 -33.34 44.36
C ASN A 692 12.39 -32.71 44.05
N GLY A 693 11.49 -33.40 43.38
CA GLY A 693 10.16 -32.91 43.00
C GLY A 693 10.16 -31.94 41.82
N GLN A 694 11.25 -31.83 41.07
CA GLN A 694 11.37 -30.92 39.95
C GLN A 694 11.01 -31.64 38.65
N LEU A 695 10.28 -30.99 37.73
CA LEU A 695 10.06 -31.45 36.37
C LEU A 695 11.35 -31.35 35.57
N VAL A 696 11.75 -32.44 34.96
CA VAL A 696 12.95 -32.52 34.11
C VAL A 696 12.52 -33.10 32.76
N LEU A 697 13.02 -32.49 31.68
CA LEU A 697 12.77 -32.91 30.33
C LEU A 697 13.38 -34.32 30.11
N LYS A 698 12.63 -35.23 29.50
CA LYS A 698 13.10 -36.58 29.19
C LYS A 698 14.22 -36.52 28.15
N GLU A 699 15.14 -37.50 28.26
CA GLU A 699 16.21 -37.69 27.27
C GLU A 699 15.61 -37.95 25.87
N GLY A 700 16.21 -37.34 24.86
CA GLY A 700 15.75 -37.41 23.45
C GLY A 700 14.64 -36.43 23.09
N ILE A 701 14.15 -35.60 24.03
CA ILE A 701 13.24 -34.49 23.74
C ILE A 701 14.07 -33.22 23.59
N THR A 702 13.92 -32.52 22.47
CA THR A 702 14.62 -31.27 22.19
C THR A 702 14.30 -30.21 23.23
N ASP A 703 15.34 -29.58 23.80
CA ASP A 703 15.20 -28.53 24.79
C ASP A 703 15.07 -27.15 24.14
N ASN A 704 13.95 -26.46 24.37
CA ASN A 704 13.79 -25.11 23.89
C ASN A 704 14.50 -24.09 24.81
N THR A 705 15.81 -23.95 24.63
CA THR A 705 16.68 -23.08 25.48
C THR A 705 16.31 -21.59 25.37
N ARG A 706 15.45 -21.21 24.42
CA ARG A 706 14.95 -19.84 24.27
C ARG A 706 13.89 -19.47 25.31
N TYR A 707 13.23 -20.46 25.91
CA TYR A 707 12.27 -20.20 26.98
C TYR A 707 13.00 -19.94 28.31
N SER A 708 12.81 -18.73 28.82
CA SER A 708 13.49 -18.30 30.07
C SER A 708 12.97 -19.10 31.29
N GLY A 709 13.87 -19.67 32.05
CA GLY A 709 13.53 -20.47 33.24
C GLY A 709 13.42 -21.97 33.00
N GLY A 710 13.68 -22.45 31.79
CA GLY A 710 13.58 -23.86 31.40
C GLY A 710 12.16 -24.24 30.93
N VAL A 711 12.09 -25.16 29.98
CA VAL A 711 10.82 -25.62 29.42
C VAL A 711 9.96 -26.35 30.45
N LYS A 712 8.65 -26.23 30.27
CA LYS A 712 7.62 -26.88 31.09
C LYS A 712 6.43 -27.31 30.20
N PRO A 713 5.53 -28.17 30.66
CA PRO A 713 4.32 -28.47 29.94
C PRO A 713 3.53 -27.20 29.58
N GLY A 714 3.00 -27.14 28.35
CA GLY A 714 2.28 -25.99 27.84
C GLY A 714 3.15 -24.97 27.05
N VAL A 715 4.48 -25.12 27.07
CA VAL A 715 5.39 -24.26 26.31
C VAL A 715 5.43 -24.67 24.85
N VAL A 716 5.57 -23.71 23.94
CA VAL A 716 5.71 -23.92 22.49
C VAL A 716 6.96 -24.74 22.17
N LYS A 717 6.81 -25.75 21.31
CA LYS A 717 7.88 -26.59 20.81
C LYS A 717 8.23 -26.17 19.38
N TYR A 718 9.53 -26.09 19.11
CA TYR A 718 10.05 -25.82 17.78
C TYR A 718 10.84 -27.01 17.27
N LYS A 719 10.94 -27.13 15.95
CA LYS A 719 11.73 -28.14 15.31
C LYS A 719 13.22 -27.80 15.38
N ASP A 720 14.00 -28.74 15.84
CA ASP A 720 15.45 -28.69 15.84
C ASP A 720 15.94 -28.91 14.39
N GLN A 721 16.52 -27.85 13.81
CA GLN A 721 16.93 -27.87 12.40
C GLN A 721 18.34 -28.42 12.19
N ASP A 722 19.21 -28.29 13.17
CA ASP A 722 20.62 -28.74 13.08
C ASP A 722 20.87 -30.07 13.82
N GLY A 723 19.90 -30.55 14.62
CA GLY A 723 19.92 -31.84 15.28
C GLY A 723 20.80 -31.91 16.53
N ASP A 724 21.07 -30.74 17.16
CA ASP A 724 21.94 -30.67 18.34
C ASP A 724 21.17 -30.93 19.66
N GLY A 725 19.86 -31.11 19.60
CA GLY A 725 18.97 -31.35 20.75
C GLY A 725 18.55 -30.10 21.49
N LYS A 726 18.82 -28.91 20.96
CA LYS A 726 18.50 -27.61 21.58
C LYS A 726 17.95 -26.65 20.55
N ILE A 727 16.97 -25.85 20.92
CA ILE A 727 16.49 -24.76 20.10
C ILE A 727 17.28 -23.48 20.42
N THR A 728 17.96 -22.98 19.41
CA THR A 728 18.76 -21.75 19.44
C THR A 728 18.38 -20.84 18.27
N THR A 729 19.12 -19.77 18.06
CA THR A 729 18.94 -18.92 16.86
C THR A 729 19.38 -19.62 15.56
N ALA A 730 20.15 -20.71 15.65
CA ALA A 730 20.59 -21.53 14.49
C ALA A 730 19.44 -22.30 13.87
N ASP A 731 18.37 -22.61 14.65
CA ASP A 731 17.20 -23.34 14.19
C ASP A 731 16.19 -22.48 13.42
N ARG A 732 16.48 -21.21 13.25
CA ARG A 732 15.64 -20.35 12.41
C ARG A 732 15.82 -20.72 10.94
N THR A 733 14.70 -20.84 10.25
CA THR A 733 14.64 -21.21 8.84
C THR A 733 13.62 -20.37 8.07
N VAL A 734 13.54 -20.55 6.75
CA VAL A 734 12.49 -19.94 5.94
C VAL A 734 11.20 -20.74 6.19
N ILE A 735 10.21 -20.06 6.75
CA ILE A 735 8.91 -20.65 7.12
C ILE A 735 7.77 -20.23 6.21
N GLY A 736 8.01 -19.38 5.23
CA GLY A 736 7.03 -18.94 4.25
C GLY A 736 7.60 -17.97 3.22
N ASN A 737 6.81 -17.66 2.19
CA ASN A 737 7.16 -16.73 1.13
C ASN A 737 5.97 -15.84 0.76
N ALA A 738 6.10 -14.52 0.96
CA ALA A 738 5.05 -13.55 0.68
C ALA A 738 4.82 -13.28 -0.83
N MET A 739 5.72 -13.79 -1.70
CA MET A 739 5.60 -13.57 -3.15
C MET A 739 4.71 -14.63 -3.80
N PRO A 740 3.67 -14.23 -4.56
CA PRO A 740 2.81 -15.18 -5.23
C PRO A 740 3.51 -15.90 -6.38
N LYS A 741 3.15 -17.16 -6.60
CA LYS A 741 3.59 -17.95 -7.75
C LYS A 741 2.93 -17.48 -9.04
N TRP A 742 1.64 -17.12 -8.98
CA TRP A 742 0.89 -16.54 -10.08
C TRP A 742 -0.31 -15.73 -9.57
N PHE A 743 -0.70 -14.74 -10.35
CA PHE A 743 -1.84 -13.87 -10.05
C PHE A 743 -2.47 -13.36 -11.33
N GLY A 744 -3.73 -12.91 -11.24
CA GLY A 744 -4.45 -12.38 -12.39
C GLY A 744 -5.92 -12.10 -12.12
N GLY A 745 -6.70 -12.12 -13.18
CA GLY A 745 -8.15 -11.95 -13.10
C GLY A 745 -8.88 -12.30 -14.38
N ILE A 746 -10.19 -12.45 -14.23
CA ILE A 746 -11.12 -12.69 -15.34
C ILE A 746 -12.32 -11.78 -15.17
N THR A 747 -12.66 -11.08 -16.26
CA THR A 747 -13.86 -10.22 -16.33
C THR A 747 -14.73 -10.71 -17.46
N ASN A 748 -16.03 -10.89 -17.18
CA ASN A 748 -17.06 -11.15 -18.17
C ASN A 748 -18.00 -9.95 -18.23
N THR A 749 -18.35 -9.56 -19.44
CA THR A 749 -19.32 -8.51 -19.72
C THR A 749 -20.37 -9.04 -20.70
N LEU A 750 -21.63 -8.94 -20.31
CA LEU A 750 -22.78 -9.37 -21.10
C LEU A 750 -23.70 -8.17 -21.28
N GLU A 751 -24.11 -7.93 -22.50
CA GLU A 751 -25.04 -6.87 -22.87
C GLU A 751 -26.24 -7.47 -23.60
N TYR A 752 -27.46 -7.13 -23.18
CA TYR A 752 -28.68 -7.59 -23.78
C TYR A 752 -29.76 -6.51 -23.79
N LYS A 753 -30.10 -5.96 -24.93
CA LYS A 753 -31.18 -4.97 -25.09
C LYS A 753 -31.18 -3.82 -24.07
N GLY A 754 -29.99 -3.29 -23.81
CA GLY A 754 -29.80 -2.18 -22.85
C GLY A 754 -29.62 -2.60 -21.41
N ILE A 755 -29.59 -3.90 -21.12
CA ILE A 755 -29.14 -4.45 -19.83
C ILE A 755 -27.67 -4.78 -19.98
N ASP A 756 -26.84 -4.28 -19.05
CA ASP A 756 -25.41 -4.56 -18.95
C ASP A 756 -25.17 -5.36 -17.68
N PHE A 757 -24.57 -6.53 -17.79
CA PHE A 757 -24.17 -7.35 -16.66
C PHE A 757 -22.68 -7.66 -16.74
N SER A 758 -21.93 -7.38 -15.68
CA SER A 758 -20.53 -7.76 -15.63
C SER A 758 -20.14 -8.29 -14.26
N PHE A 759 -19.17 -9.20 -14.26
CA PHE A 759 -18.56 -9.71 -13.03
C PHE A 759 -17.07 -9.94 -13.24
N MET A 760 -16.32 -9.74 -12.16
CA MET A 760 -14.88 -9.86 -12.17
C MET A 760 -14.39 -10.71 -11.00
N PHE A 761 -13.60 -11.73 -11.32
CA PHE A 761 -12.80 -12.47 -10.34
C PHE A 761 -11.34 -12.01 -10.39
N GLN A 762 -10.76 -11.87 -9.23
CA GLN A 762 -9.33 -11.68 -9.03
C GLN A 762 -8.79 -12.87 -8.25
N PHE A 763 -7.62 -13.34 -8.62
CA PHE A 763 -6.95 -14.45 -7.95
C PHE A 763 -5.47 -14.14 -7.68
N ASN A 764 -4.98 -14.73 -6.61
CA ASN A 764 -3.58 -14.74 -6.21
C ASN A 764 -3.29 -16.12 -5.61
N TYR A 765 -2.15 -16.72 -5.93
CA TYR A 765 -1.87 -18.08 -5.50
C TYR A 765 -0.41 -18.29 -5.10
N GLY A 766 -0.24 -19.03 -4.00
CA GLY A 766 1.04 -19.55 -3.54
C GLY A 766 1.92 -18.52 -2.86
N ASN A 767 1.33 -17.49 -2.28
CA ASN A 767 1.97 -16.59 -1.32
C ASN A 767 1.52 -16.92 0.10
N ASP A 768 2.40 -16.69 1.06
CA ASP A 768 2.13 -16.82 2.48
C ASP A 768 1.98 -15.43 3.12
N ILE A 769 1.22 -15.37 4.20
CA ILE A 769 1.03 -14.17 5.03
C ILE A 769 1.46 -14.51 6.45
N TYR A 770 2.33 -13.69 7.03
CA TYR A 770 2.62 -13.74 8.45
C TYR A 770 1.56 -12.95 9.22
N ASN A 771 0.67 -13.66 9.93
CA ASN A 771 -0.44 -13.06 10.67
C ASN A 771 0.02 -12.56 12.05
N ALA A 772 0.69 -11.40 12.07
CA ALA A 772 1.17 -10.80 13.31
C ALA A 772 0.02 -10.29 14.21
N THR A 773 -1.15 -9.98 13.64
CA THR A 773 -2.34 -9.63 14.42
C THR A 773 -2.85 -10.83 15.23
N ARG A 774 -2.89 -12.01 14.63
CA ARG A 774 -3.24 -13.26 15.32
C ARG A 774 -2.19 -13.60 16.39
N LEU A 775 -0.90 -13.43 16.08
CA LEU A 775 0.18 -13.56 17.07
C LEU A 775 -0.08 -12.66 18.29
N TYR A 776 -0.35 -11.37 18.06
CA TYR A 776 -0.64 -10.42 19.13
C TYR A 776 -1.90 -10.81 19.92
N ALA A 777 -2.97 -11.16 19.21
CA ALA A 777 -4.28 -11.41 19.82
C ALA A 777 -4.42 -12.82 20.45
N THR A 778 -3.37 -13.66 20.36
CA THR A 778 -3.33 -14.97 21.02
C THR A 778 -2.25 -15.08 22.10
N GLN A 779 -1.37 -14.06 22.19
CA GLN A 779 -0.28 -14.05 23.16
C GLN A 779 -0.39 -12.84 24.08
N SER A 780 -1.04 -12.99 25.22
CA SER A 780 -1.14 -11.91 26.20
C SER A 780 0.04 -11.92 27.16
N ARG A 781 0.71 -10.79 27.26
CA ARG A 781 1.72 -10.54 28.31
C ARG A 781 1.15 -9.76 29.48
N SER A 782 -0.10 -9.36 29.38
CA SER A 782 -0.77 -8.53 30.35
C SER A 782 -2.08 -9.21 30.70
N SER A 783 -2.32 -9.37 31.99
CA SER A 783 -3.62 -9.70 32.49
C SER A 783 -4.65 -8.67 32.00
N ARG A 784 -5.94 -9.04 32.00
CA ARG A 784 -7.07 -8.17 31.66
C ARG A 784 -7.22 -7.82 30.19
N ARG A 785 -6.46 -8.46 29.29
CA ARG A 785 -6.66 -8.32 27.83
C ARG A 785 -7.52 -9.44 27.30
N ASN A 786 -8.50 -9.07 26.48
CA ASN A 786 -9.21 -10.07 25.68
C ASN A 786 -8.32 -10.61 24.57
N MET A 787 -8.67 -11.78 24.07
CA MET A 787 -7.92 -12.51 23.05
C MET A 787 -8.88 -13.18 22.06
N LEU A 788 -8.33 -13.73 20.97
CA LEU A 788 -9.10 -14.53 20.03
C LEU A 788 -9.67 -15.77 20.72
N ALA A 789 -10.85 -16.19 20.28
CA ALA A 789 -11.57 -17.34 20.84
C ALA A 789 -10.77 -18.64 20.84
N GLU A 790 -9.82 -18.82 19.89
CA GLU A 790 -8.95 -19.99 19.84
C GLU A 790 -8.11 -20.19 21.12
N VAL A 791 -7.93 -19.15 21.94
CA VAL A 791 -7.21 -19.22 23.22
C VAL A 791 -8.01 -20.00 24.29
N ALA A 792 -9.32 -20.17 24.10
CA ALA A 792 -10.10 -21.07 24.96
C ALA A 792 -9.58 -22.51 24.92
N ASP A 793 -9.03 -22.93 23.77
CA ASP A 793 -8.47 -24.27 23.57
C ASP A 793 -6.98 -24.39 23.98
N ARG A 794 -6.46 -23.41 24.75
CA ARG A 794 -5.08 -23.40 25.23
C ARG A 794 -4.73 -24.65 26.06
N TRP A 795 -3.46 -25.00 26.02
CA TRP A 795 -2.94 -26.06 26.87
C TRP A 795 -3.18 -25.73 28.37
N SER A 796 -3.69 -26.69 29.09
CA SER A 796 -3.81 -26.68 30.56
C SER A 796 -3.66 -28.12 31.06
N PRO A 797 -3.49 -28.36 32.39
CA PRO A 797 -3.43 -29.71 32.93
C PRO A 797 -4.65 -30.59 32.62
N THR A 798 -5.79 -29.95 32.31
CA THR A 798 -7.05 -30.62 31.95
C THR A 798 -7.34 -30.59 30.46
N ASN A 799 -6.55 -29.89 29.65
CA ASN A 799 -6.69 -29.77 28.19
C ASN A 799 -5.32 -29.87 27.52
N ALA A 800 -4.96 -31.05 27.04
CA ALA A 800 -3.67 -31.33 26.40
C ALA A 800 -3.62 -30.81 24.96
N SER A 801 -3.84 -29.50 24.75
CA SER A 801 -3.73 -28.88 23.43
C SER A 801 -2.32 -29.04 22.86
N ASN A 802 -2.22 -29.36 21.57
CA ASN A 802 -0.94 -29.38 20.84
C ASN A 802 -0.85 -28.22 19.81
N LEU A 803 -1.79 -27.28 19.84
CA LEU A 803 -1.87 -26.15 18.90
C LEU A 803 -1.73 -24.80 19.59
N VAL A 804 -2.35 -24.62 20.74
CA VAL A 804 -2.36 -23.35 21.47
C VAL A 804 -1.61 -23.54 22.78
N PRO A 805 -0.50 -22.81 23.02
CA PRO A 805 0.29 -22.91 24.24
C PRO A 805 -0.51 -22.46 25.47
N SER A 806 -0.02 -22.76 26.65
CA SER A 806 -0.53 -22.17 27.88
C SER A 806 -0.39 -20.64 27.84
N TYR A 807 -1.10 -19.93 28.73
CA TYR A 807 -1.10 -18.45 28.72
C TYR A 807 0.32 -17.84 28.79
N ASP A 808 1.26 -18.52 29.39
CA ASP A 808 2.67 -18.15 29.51
C ASP A 808 3.62 -19.02 28.66
N GLY A 809 3.09 -19.97 27.89
CA GLY A 809 3.86 -20.99 27.17
C GLY A 809 4.50 -20.52 25.85
N TYR A 810 4.46 -19.27 25.51
CA TYR A 810 5.08 -18.70 24.31
C TYR A 810 6.35 -17.92 24.61
N ILE A 811 7.18 -17.79 23.57
CA ILE A 811 8.46 -17.09 23.68
C ILE A 811 8.33 -15.70 23.08
N THR A 812 8.76 -14.73 23.87
CA THR A 812 8.77 -13.33 23.49
C THR A 812 9.62 -13.06 22.26
N ASN A 813 9.08 -12.36 21.28
CA ASN A 813 9.75 -11.93 20.05
C ASN A 813 10.09 -13.06 19.07
N ASP A 814 9.64 -14.28 19.29
CA ASP A 814 9.86 -15.34 18.35
C ASP A 814 8.82 -15.30 17.22
N VAL A 815 9.33 -15.39 16.00
CA VAL A 815 8.56 -15.56 14.77
C VAL A 815 8.51 -17.04 14.47
N TYR A 816 7.33 -17.63 14.31
CA TYR A 816 7.21 -19.06 14.04
C TYR A 816 6.01 -19.41 13.18
N SER A 817 6.09 -20.59 12.55
CA SER A 817 5.24 -20.97 11.42
C SER A 817 3.76 -21.15 11.75
N ARG A 818 3.34 -21.26 13.03
CA ARG A 818 1.92 -21.29 13.44
C ARG A 818 1.13 -20.08 12.93
N PHE A 819 1.79 -18.93 12.74
CA PHE A 819 1.19 -17.70 12.29
C PHE A 819 1.47 -17.39 10.81
N VAL A 820 2.02 -18.35 10.08
CA VAL A 820 2.14 -18.28 8.63
C VAL A 820 0.89 -18.92 8.04
N GLU A 821 0.15 -18.17 7.27
CA GLU A 821 -1.12 -18.55 6.68
C GLU A 821 -1.04 -18.51 5.15
N ASP A 822 -1.77 -19.41 4.48
CA ASP A 822 -1.89 -19.35 3.01
C ASP A 822 -2.64 -18.10 2.60
N GLY A 823 -1.95 -17.21 1.91
CA GLY A 823 -2.47 -15.96 1.35
C GLY A 823 -3.13 -16.11 -0.02
N SER A 824 -3.30 -17.35 -0.51
CA SER A 824 -3.96 -17.60 -1.78
C SER A 824 -5.44 -17.25 -1.72
N PHE A 825 -5.98 -16.64 -2.78
CA PHE A 825 -7.40 -16.34 -2.85
C PHE A 825 -7.96 -16.35 -4.27
N LEU A 826 -9.24 -16.67 -4.37
CA LEU A 826 -10.11 -16.37 -5.51
C LEU A 826 -11.25 -15.48 -5.01
N ARG A 827 -11.26 -14.24 -5.44
CA ARG A 827 -12.20 -13.23 -4.97
C ARG A 827 -13.11 -12.75 -6.09
N LEU A 828 -14.42 -12.79 -5.88
CA LEU A 828 -15.39 -12.10 -6.71
C LEU A 828 -15.33 -10.60 -6.35
N LYS A 829 -14.54 -9.84 -7.12
CA LYS A 829 -14.20 -8.44 -6.80
C LYS A 829 -15.34 -7.48 -7.07
N ASN A 830 -16.09 -7.72 -8.14
CA ASN A 830 -17.15 -6.84 -8.58
C ASN A 830 -18.23 -7.60 -9.34
N ILE A 831 -19.49 -7.27 -9.05
CA ILE A 831 -20.65 -7.60 -9.89
C ILE A 831 -21.35 -6.28 -10.21
N THR A 832 -21.66 -6.06 -11.48
CA THR A 832 -22.35 -4.86 -11.93
C THR A 832 -23.56 -5.26 -12.74
N LEU A 833 -24.71 -4.69 -12.43
CA LEU A 833 -25.91 -4.76 -13.24
C LEU A 833 -26.31 -3.34 -13.64
N GLY A 834 -26.39 -3.07 -14.91
CA GLY A 834 -26.76 -1.79 -15.48
C GLY A 834 -28.01 -1.88 -16.37
N TYR A 835 -28.73 -0.79 -16.46
CA TYR A 835 -29.82 -0.64 -17.40
C TYR A 835 -29.81 0.73 -18.06
N THR A 836 -29.73 0.74 -19.38
CA THR A 836 -29.83 1.95 -20.20
C THR A 836 -31.30 2.17 -20.55
N LEU A 837 -31.89 3.26 -20.05
CA LEU A 837 -33.29 3.60 -20.33
C LEU A 837 -33.48 3.93 -21.83
N PRO A 838 -34.60 3.49 -22.46
CA PRO A 838 -34.88 3.77 -23.85
C PRO A 838 -34.95 5.28 -24.12
N GLN A 839 -34.27 5.74 -25.14
CA GLN A 839 -34.24 7.17 -25.53
C GLN A 839 -35.64 7.77 -25.75
N LYS A 840 -36.59 6.98 -26.18
CA LYS A 840 -38.01 7.43 -26.37
C LYS A 840 -38.63 7.96 -25.05
N TRP A 841 -38.22 7.46 -23.91
CA TRP A 841 -38.72 7.92 -22.60
C TRP A 841 -38.02 9.18 -22.13
N THR A 842 -36.74 9.31 -22.40
CA THR A 842 -35.86 10.29 -21.81
C THR A 842 -35.67 11.53 -22.66
N SER A 843 -35.88 11.45 -23.95
CA SER A 843 -35.81 12.61 -24.85
C SER A 843 -36.80 13.74 -24.49
N LYS A 844 -37.93 13.41 -23.84
CA LYS A 844 -38.88 14.40 -23.31
C LYS A 844 -38.28 15.29 -22.22
N PHE A 845 -37.23 14.84 -21.55
CA PHE A 845 -36.52 15.56 -20.53
C PHE A 845 -35.17 16.09 -21.03
N TYR A 846 -34.94 16.09 -22.34
CA TYR A 846 -33.63 16.45 -22.93
C TYR A 846 -32.45 15.56 -22.47
N VAL A 847 -32.73 14.37 -21.94
CA VAL A 847 -31.73 13.41 -21.52
C VAL A 847 -31.51 12.40 -22.67
N SER A 848 -30.29 12.38 -23.19
CA SER A 848 -29.96 11.56 -24.37
C SER A 848 -29.59 10.11 -24.01
N LYS A 849 -28.96 9.86 -22.88
CA LYS A 849 -28.51 8.53 -22.46
C LYS A 849 -28.47 8.40 -20.93
N PRO A 850 -29.60 8.16 -20.26
CA PRO A 850 -29.58 7.84 -18.85
C PRO A 850 -29.29 6.35 -18.66
N VAL A 851 -28.38 6.05 -17.76
CA VAL A 851 -28.00 4.69 -17.37
C VAL A 851 -28.01 4.57 -15.86
N SER A 852 -28.60 3.51 -15.34
CA SER A 852 -28.58 3.17 -13.91
C SER A 852 -27.73 1.91 -13.72
N TYR A 853 -26.85 1.92 -12.76
CA TYR A 853 -26.01 0.77 -12.39
C TYR A 853 -26.17 0.42 -10.91
N THR A 854 -26.17 -0.88 -10.64
CA THR A 854 -25.95 -1.41 -9.29
C THR A 854 -24.64 -2.17 -9.28
N HIS A 855 -23.77 -1.85 -8.32
CA HIS A 855 -22.47 -2.48 -8.16
C HIS A 855 -22.43 -3.18 -6.80
N LEU A 856 -22.05 -4.46 -6.79
CA LEU A 856 -21.60 -5.17 -5.62
C LEU A 856 -20.07 -5.27 -5.69
N ARG A 857 -19.39 -4.79 -4.67
CA ARG A 857 -17.92 -4.91 -4.57
C ARG A 857 -17.59 -5.67 -3.30
N ALA A 858 -16.64 -6.59 -3.37
CA ALA A 858 -16.01 -7.12 -2.17
C ALA A 858 -15.28 -5.95 -1.48
N HIS A 859 -15.66 -5.67 -0.25
CA HIS A 859 -14.97 -4.69 0.58
C HIS A 859 -13.71 -5.35 1.16
N GLU A 860 -12.57 -4.78 0.84
CA GLU A 860 -11.34 -5.08 1.57
C GLU A 860 -11.39 -4.27 2.86
N THR A 861 -11.66 -4.92 3.97
CA THR A 861 -11.41 -4.37 5.30
C THR A 861 -10.06 -4.91 5.77
N SER A 862 -9.37 -4.17 6.61
CA SER A 862 -8.13 -4.62 7.26
C SER A 862 -8.27 -5.97 7.99
N LEU A 863 -9.50 -6.42 8.26
CA LEU A 863 -9.83 -7.72 8.85
C LEU A 863 -9.72 -8.89 7.86
N HIS A 864 -9.59 -8.65 6.56
CA HIS A 864 -9.31 -9.71 5.57
C HIS A 864 -7.82 -10.08 5.48
N LEU A 865 -6.96 -9.35 6.17
CA LEU A 865 -5.53 -9.66 6.31
C LEU A 865 -5.23 -10.41 7.62
N VAL A 866 -6.25 -10.94 8.26
CA VAL A 866 -6.16 -11.79 9.45
C VAL A 866 -6.60 -13.19 9.13
#